data_3d351a4ab947d77581749a41a80f7625
#
_entry.id   3d351a4ab947d77581749a41a80f7625
#
_cell.length_a   1.000
_cell.length_b   1.000
_cell.length_c   1.000
_cell.angle_alpha   90.00
_cell.angle_beta   90.00
_cell.angle_gamma   90.00
#
_symmetry.space_group_name_H-M   'P 1'
#
loop_
_entity.id
_entity.type
_entity.pdbx_description
1 polymer ?
#
loop_
_entity_poly.entity_id
_entity_poly.type
_entity_poly.pdbx_seq_one_letter_code
_entity_poly.pdbx_strand_id
1 'polypeptide(L)'
;MSNLMASFGIGVSGLRVSQTSINTTAHNLANVDTDGYVRQQPVQTDFSYINLGQTAYNTKQTGLGADMQAIRQVRDVFLDKAYRLEAGRGGFYDAAYEAESEIEDLFGEMNGVSFKNSLEEFWSNLEELVKEPDSIVKRANIVETGVSFIERAENIANQISAYQSDLNTRIKDVVEQINTYGDRLYELNTIIVAREINGENANDYRDERNFILDELGRLGNITYKETVDGTVTVNFENMQFVTEGNVAHLGTEKISEGSEMIKVVWDGYGGVDTYPSYKALEEKIDEETGEVKQEEVKYVYLNTSTADNTDVGYLKGLVISRGNYRANYTDIPVMPKEEDYLDEDGVLDQDAYDEAMGLYDRKVEDYNKSIQGSIVMTVQAQFDQLIHSMVTAINDVLSPNADVSTYVEHLKLEDVSPEDVSSCVISYTDAYGNDFTLTGDELNGVLIWDEGIAPLGMDENQTPREALFNRKGMDRYIEGTIQLPDGSEKKVYIYNQEDPKDNYSLFTLGEIEINPEVLKDYSKLPLNGNEYVGLIGAYDVRTCNKLLDIWESELVLLDPNTLTTSNFKDYYNSFIENLAIRGEEIYNISTNQEKMVDQIDTSRQNVIGVSSDDELTNMIKFQHAYNANARYVNVISQMLEHIIERLG
;
A
#
# COMPACT_ATOMS: atom_id res chain seq x y z
N MET A 1 -28.60 50.71 -56.88
CA MET A 1 -27.39 50.74 -56.10
C MET A 1 -27.56 50.02 -54.77
N SER A 2 -28.61 50.26 -53.98
CA SER A 2 -28.80 49.61 -52.63
C SER A 2 -28.78 48.08 -52.69
N ASN A 3 -29.46 47.41 -53.60
CA ASN A 3 -29.51 45.97 -53.75
C ASN A 3 -28.17 45.35 -54.21
N LEU A 4 -27.39 46.06 -55.04
CA LEU A 4 -26.10 45.58 -55.51
C LEU A 4 -25.03 45.64 -54.38
N MET A 5 -25.08 46.70 -53.56
CA MET A 5 -24.23 46.81 -52.35
C MET A 5 -24.56 45.73 -51.30
N ALA A 6 -25.84 45.39 -51.14
CA ALA A 6 -26.27 44.29 -50.35
C ALA A 6 -25.72 42.94 -50.87
N SER A 7 -25.81 42.70 -52.18
CA SER A 7 -25.25 41.51 -52.85
C SER A 7 -23.74 41.45 -52.75
N PHE A 8 -23.01 42.58 -52.80
CA PHE A 8 -21.58 42.66 -52.54
C PHE A 8 -21.26 42.25 -51.13
N GLY A 9 -22.03 42.77 -50.14
CA GLY A 9 -21.91 42.38 -48.71
C GLY A 9 -22.11 40.90 -48.48
N ILE A 10 -23.07 40.25 -49.16
CA ILE A 10 -23.30 38.80 -49.11
C ILE A 10 -22.05 38.02 -49.59
N GLY A 11 -21.45 38.41 -50.69
CA GLY A 11 -20.25 37.77 -51.17
C GLY A 11 -19.04 37.93 -50.27
N VAL A 12 -18.85 39.13 -49.69
CA VAL A 12 -17.77 39.40 -48.78
C VAL A 12 -17.94 38.63 -47.46
N SER A 13 -19.16 38.50 -46.94
CA SER A 13 -19.45 37.68 -45.74
C SER A 13 -19.15 36.21 -46.01
N GLY A 14 -19.54 35.68 -47.18
CA GLY A 14 -19.22 34.33 -47.60
C GLY A 14 -17.70 34.06 -47.74
N LEU A 15 -16.95 35.05 -48.26
CA LEU A 15 -15.49 34.97 -48.32
C LEU A 15 -14.87 34.89 -46.92
N ARG A 16 -15.30 35.75 -45.98
CA ARG A 16 -14.80 35.78 -44.62
C ARG A 16 -15.06 34.44 -43.89
N VAL A 17 -16.27 33.94 -43.95
CA VAL A 17 -16.65 32.66 -43.34
C VAL A 17 -15.85 31.49 -43.92
N SER A 18 -15.70 31.45 -45.27
CA SER A 18 -14.90 30.41 -45.93
C SER A 18 -13.43 30.49 -45.56
N GLN A 19 -12.84 31.68 -45.46
CA GLN A 19 -11.44 31.88 -45.02
C GLN A 19 -11.21 31.43 -43.59
N THR A 20 -12.10 31.80 -42.67
CA THR A 20 -12.02 31.36 -41.27
C THR A 20 -12.14 29.84 -41.17
N SER A 21 -13.03 29.23 -41.94
CA SER A 21 -13.18 27.76 -41.99
C SER A 21 -11.93 27.07 -42.54
N ILE A 22 -11.27 27.61 -43.57
CA ILE A 22 -9.97 27.11 -44.07
C ILE A 22 -8.91 27.20 -43.00
N ASN A 23 -8.82 28.32 -42.29
CA ASN A 23 -7.82 28.52 -41.22
C ASN A 23 -8.04 27.54 -40.08
N THR A 24 -9.30 27.30 -39.64
CA THR A 24 -9.62 26.31 -38.61
C THR A 24 -9.24 24.89 -39.03
N THR A 25 -9.56 24.50 -40.27
CA THR A 25 -9.18 23.19 -40.82
C THR A 25 -7.68 23.03 -40.93
N ALA A 26 -6.95 24.08 -41.35
CA ALA A 26 -5.49 24.07 -41.38
C ALA A 26 -4.89 23.97 -39.99
N HIS A 27 -5.49 24.61 -38.97
CA HIS A 27 -5.09 24.51 -37.57
C HIS A 27 -5.31 23.10 -37.03
N ASN A 28 -6.46 22.47 -37.29
CA ASN A 28 -6.70 21.07 -36.95
C ASN A 28 -5.64 20.15 -37.55
N LEU A 29 -5.36 20.33 -38.86
CA LEU A 29 -4.39 19.49 -39.55
C LEU A 29 -2.95 19.67 -39.03
N ALA A 30 -2.58 20.89 -38.65
CA ALA A 30 -1.26 21.18 -38.07
C ALA A 30 -1.04 20.57 -36.66
N ASN A 31 -2.14 20.29 -35.95
CA ASN A 31 -2.12 19.75 -34.58
C ASN A 31 -2.63 18.30 -34.48
N VAL A 32 -2.66 17.56 -35.60
CA VAL A 32 -3.16 16.16 -35.61
C VAL A 32 -2.39 15.24 -34.70
N ASP A 33 -1.08 15.47 -34.53
CA ASP A 33 -0.19 14.68 -33.65
C ASP A 33 0.12 15.40 -32.32
N THR A 34 -0.63 16.46 -31.97
CA THR A 34 -0.45 17.17 -30.70
C THR A 34 -1.29 16.50 -29.62
N ASP A 35 -0.63 16.01 -28.56
CA ASP A 35 -1.29 15.37 -27.42
C ASP A 35 -2.31 16.31 -26.75
N GLY A 36 -3.49 15.79 -26.44
CA GLY A 36 -4.55 16.55 -25.81
C GLY A 36 -5.29 17.53 -26.72
N TYR A 37 -4.88 17.69 -27.98
CA TYR A 37 -5.56 18.58 -28.93
C TYR A 37 -6.95 18.05 -29.29
N VAL A 38 -7.94 18.94 -29.27
CA VAL A 38 -9.33 18.63 -29.62
C VAL A 38 -9.73 19.30 -30.91
N ARG A 39 -10.34 18.53 -31.82
CA ARG A 39 -10.85 19.00 -33.08
C ARG A 39 -11.76 20.21 -32.91
N GLN A 40 -11.44 21.30 -33.64
CA GLN A 40 -12.22 22.54 -33.67
C GLN A 40 -13.17 22.55 -34.85
N GLN A 41 -14.41 22.94 -34.61
CA GLN A 41 -15.46 23.03 -35.66
C GLN A 41 -15.96 24.46 -35.82
N PRO A 42 -15.86 25.05 -37.03
CA PRO A 42 -16.45 26.35 -37.31
C PRO A 42 -17.97 26.23 -37.40
N VAL A 43 -18.69 26.97 -36.56
CA VAL A 43 -20.16 27.05 -36.57
C VAL A 43 -20.58 28.30 -37.31
N GLN A 44 -21.27 28.13 -38.42
CA GLN A 44 -21.76 29.21 -39.30
C GLN A 44 -23.21 29.55 -38.95
N THR A 45 -23.58 30.82 -39.07
CA THR A 45 -24.93 31.32 -38.86
C THR A 45 -25.31 32.32 -39.95
N ASP A 46 -26.58 32.63 -40.08
CA ASP A 46 -27.07 33.70 -40.92
C ASP A 46 -26.67 35.05 -40.33
N PHE A 47 -26.14 35.96 -41.16
CA PHE A 47 -25.72 37.29 -40.68
C PHE A 47 -26.90 38.14 -40.24
N SER A 48 -27.89 38.38 -41.15
CA SER A 48 -29.07 39.21 -40.89
C SER A 48 -30.06 39.12 -42.05
N TYR A 49 -31.28 39.63 -41.88
CA TYR A 49 -32.29 39.72 -42.90
C TYR A 49 -32.77 41.18 -43.06
N ILE A 50 -32.94 41.62 -44.31
CA ILE A 50 -33.62 42.88 -44.61
C ILE A 50 -35.06 42.62 -45.06
N ASN A 51 -36.01 43.34 -44.49
CA ASN A 51 -37.39 43.34 -44.87
C ASN A 51 -37.55 44.23 -46.17
N LEU A 52 -37.86 43.62 -47.33
CA LEU A 52 -38.04 44.31 -48.54
C LEU A 52 -39.48 44.86 -48.79
N GLY A 53 -40.39 44.51 -47.91
CA GLY A 53 -41.76 44.92 -47.87
C GLY A 53 -42.67 43.91 -47.23
N GLN A 54 -43.75 44.39 -46.64
CA GLN A 54 -44.79 43.61 -46.02
C GLN A 54 -46.07 43.69 -46.82
N THR A 55 -46.63 42.55 -47.25
CA THR A 55 -47.98 42.47 -47.80
C THR A 55 -48.91 41.90 -46.73
N ALA A 56 -50.23 42.02 -46.94
CA ALA A 56 -51.23 41.53 -45.95
C ALA A 56 -51.09 40.04 -45.56
N TYR A 57 -50.34 39.25 -46.35
CA TYR A 57 -50.21 37.80 -46.23
C TYR A 57 -48.75 37.29 -46.20
N ASN A 58 -47.77 38.16 -46.48
CA ASN A 58 -46.36 37.71 -46.48
C ASN A 58 -45.36 38.86 -46.27
N THR A 59 -44.28 38.60 -45.54
CA THR A 59 -43.14 39.51 -45.38
C THR A 59 -42.03 39.05 -46.32
N LYS A 60 -41.66 39.91 -47.31
CA LYS A 60 -40.53 39.65 -48.20
C LYS A 60 -39.25 40.02 -47.51
N GLN A 61 -38.41 39.02 -47.25
CA GLN A 61 -37.10 39.16 -46.59
C GLN A 61 -36.00 38.71 -47.53
N THR A 62 -34.85 39.36 -47.46
CA THR A 62 -33.62 38.96 -48.15
C THR A 62 -32.53 38.81 -47.11
N GLY A 63 -31.85 37.61 -47.06
CA GLY A 63 -30.69 37.38 -46.20
C GLY A 63 -29.50 38.23 -46.65
N LEU A 64 -28.70 38.69 -45.71
CA LEU A 64 -27.50 39.52 -45.94
C LEU A 64 -26.19 38.75 -45.96
N GLY A 65 -26.25 37.44 -45.95
CA GLY A 65 -25.07 36.57 -45.99
C GLY A 65 -24.93 35.68 -44.78
N ALA A 66 -23.72 35.24 -44.50
CA ALA A 66 -23.37 34.36 -43.41
C ALA A 66 -22.36 35.02 -42.46
N ASP A 67 -22.35 34.61 -41.22
CA ASP A 67 -21.34 34.99 -40.24
C ASP A 67 -20.80 33.77 -39.53
N MET A 68 -19.66 33.92 -38.84
CA MET A 68 -19.08 32.90 -37.97
C MET A 68 -19.64 33.11 -36.57
N GLN A 69 -20.43 32.16 -36.09
CA GLN A 69 -20.99 32.23 -34.74
C GLN A 69 -19.95 31.92 -33.70
N ALA A 70 -19.20 30.83 -33.88
CA ALA A 70 -18.16 30.37 -32.96
C ALA A 70 -17.25 29.35 -33.66
N ILE A 71 -16.06 29.16 -33.11
CA ILE A 71 -15.21 27.99 -33.33
C ILE A 71 -15.24 27.18 -32.04
N ARG A 72 -15.98 26.07 -32.04
CA ARG A 72 -16.17 25.24 -30.85
C ARG A 72 -15.33 23.99 -30.91
N GLN A 73 -14.92 23.47 -29.74
CA GLN A 73 -14.37 22.14 -29.60
C GLN A 73 -15.47 21.07 -29.72
N VAL A 74 -15.11 19.93 -30.30
CA VAL A 74 -16.01 18.77 -30.42
C VAL A 74 -15.66 17.82 -29.32
N ARG A 75 -16.40 17.84 -28.20
CA ARG A 75 -16.15 17.00 -27.01
C ARG A 75 -17.42 16.27 -26.58
N ASP A 76 -17.22 15.10 -25.95
CA ASP A 76 -18.25 14.35 -25.21
C ASP A 76 -17.89 14.28 -23.73
N VAL A 77 -18.61 15.03 -22.91
CA VAL A 77 -18.39 15.12 -21.45
C VAL A 77 -18.59 13.78 -20.75
N PHE A 78 -19.44 12.90 -21.28
CA PHE A 78 -19.67 11.58 -20.71
C PHE A 78 -18.44 10.69 -20.91
N LEU A 79 -17.87 10.68 -22.11
CA LEU A 79 -16.65 9.91 -22.40
C LEU A 79 -15.45 10.46 -21.63
N ASP A 80 -15.32 11.80 -21.48
CA ASP A 80 -14.26 12.39 -20.66
C ASP A 80 -14.35 11.95 -19.19
N LYS A 81 -15.56 11.91 -18.61
CA LYS A 81 -15.76 11.44 -17.24
C LYS A 81 -15.47 9.96 -17.08
N ALA A 82 -15.92 9.13 -18.03
CA ALA A 82 -15.65 7.70 -18.01
C ALA A 82 -14.15 7.43 -18.14
N TYR A 83 -13.46 8.12 -19.04
CA TYR A 83 -12.00 8.01 -19.19
C TYR A 83 -11.26 8.31 -17.89
N ARG A 84 -11.57 9.46 -17.26
CA ARG A 84 -10.89 9.89 -16.02
C ARG A 84 -11.09 8.92 -14.86
N LEU A 85 -12.30 8.37 -14.73
CA LEU A 85 -12.59 7.38 -13.70
C LEU A 85 -11.82 6.08 -13.93
N GLU A 86 -11.86 5.56 -15.17
CA GLU A 86 -11.18 4.29 -15.47
C GLU A 86 -9.65 4.46 -15.52
N ALA A 87 -9.13 5.60 -15.97
CA ALA A 87 -7.71 5.93 -15.88
C ALA A 87 -7.24 6.03 -14.41
N GLY A 88 -8.07 6.56 -13.51
CA GLY A 88 -7.79 6.59 -12.08
C GLY A 88 -7.77 5.21 -11.46
N ARG A 89 -8.69 4.32 -11.87
CA ARG A 89 -8.67 2.92 -11.45
C ARG A 89 -7.44 2.20 -11.99
N GLY A 90 -7.07 2.43 -13.26
CA GLY A 90 -5.81 1.97 -13.85
C GLY A 90 -4.61 2.39 -13.00
N GLY A 91 -4.52 3.68 -12.65
CA GLY A 91 -3.44 4.19 -11.81
C GLY A 91 -3.35 3.52 -10.44
N PHE A 92 -4.49 3.19 -9.81
CA PHE A 92 -4.51 2.45 -8.54
C PHE A 92 -3.89 1.05 -8.67
N TYR A 93 -4.31 0.28 -9.67
CA TYR A 93 -3.79 -1.08 -9.88
C TYR A 93 -2.37 -1.09 -10.45
N ASP A 94 -1.95 -0.07 -11.18
CA ASP A 94 -0.57 0.11 -11.62
C ASP A 94 0.37 0.28 -10.41
N ALA A 95 0.00 1.13 -9.44
CA ALA A 95 0.78 1.30 -8.22
C ALA A 95 0.87 0.01 -7.40
N ALA A 96 -0.22 -0.75 -7.33
CA ALA A 96 -0.23 -2.05 -6.64
C ALA A 96 0.65 -3.08 -7.36
N TYR A 97 0.57 -3.15 -8.70
CA TYR A 97 1.39 -4.07 -9.49
C TYR A 97 2.89 -3.74 -9.42
N GLU A 98 3.25 -2.46 -9.51
CA GLU A 98 4.63 -2.02 -9.32
C GLU A 98 5.19 -2.46 -7.96
N ALA A 99 4.39 -2.33 -6.90
CA ALA A 99 4.81 -2.73 -5.55
C ALA A 99 4.96 -4.26 -5.42
N GLU A 100 4.03 -5.02 -5.97
CA GLU A 100 4.07 -6.49 -5.92
C GLU A 100 5.26 -7.05 -6.71
N SER A 101 5.47 -6.53 -7.93
CA SER A 101 6.58 -6.96 -8.80
C SER A 101 7.95 -6.67 -8.18
N GLU A 102 8.12 -5.52 -7.53
CA GLU A 102 9.39 -5.19 -6.87
C GLU A 102 9.64 -6.10 -5.66
N ILE A 103 8.60 -6.39 -4.88
CA ILE A 103 8.70 -7.32 -3.74
C ILE A 103 9.02 -8.75 -4.23
N GLU A 104 8.39 -9.22 -5.29
CA GLU A 104 8.67 -10.53 -5.89
C GLU A 104 10.14 -10.62 -6.35
N ASP A 105 10.66 -9.57 -6.97
CA ASP A 105 12.05 -9.49 -7.43
C ASP A 105 13.05 -9.52 -6.26
N LEU A 106 12.72 -8.96 -5.08
CA LEU A 106 13.58 -8.98 -3.89
C LEU A 106 13.81 -10.40 -3.34
N PHE A 107 12.82 -11.28 -3.43
CA PHE A 107 13.00 -12.68 -3.05
C PHE A 107 13.82 -13.48 -4.06
N GLY A 108 13.86 -13.07 -5.32
CA GLY A 108 14.86 -13.36 -6.35
C GLY A 108 15.26 -14.82 -6.52
N GLU A 109 14.29 -15.73 -6.62
CA GLU A 109 14.52 -17.18 -6.78
C GLU A 109 15.32 -17.53 -8.06
N MET A 110 15.38 -16.61 -9.05
CA MET A 110 15.95 -16.88 -10.37
C MET A 110 17.48 -16.82 -10.45
N ASN A 111 18.20 -16.30 -9.46
CA ASN A 111 19.64 -16.01 -9.57
C ASN A 111 20.58 -16.89 -8.73
N GLY A 112 20.14 -18.04 -8.22
CA GLY A 112 21.01 -19.06 -7.61
C GLY A 112 21.49 -18.76 -6.18
N VAL A 113 21.07 -17.65 -5.57
CA VAL A 113 21.32 -17.28 -4.16
C VAL A 113 19.98 -16.96 -3.50
N SER A 114 19.01 -17.86 -3.63
CA SER A 114 17.68 -17.68 -3.04
C SER A 114 17.73 -17.87 -1.52
N PHE A 115 16.80 -17.25 -0.81
CA PHE A 115 16.61 -17.52 0.61
C PHE A 115 16.31 -19.00 0.88
N LYS A 116 15.60 -19.66 -0.02
CA LYS A 116 15.33 -21.09 0.02
C LYS A 116 16.61 -21.94 0.15
N ASN A 117 17.65 -21.59 -0.61
CA ASN A 117 18.92 -22.31 -0.52
C ASN A 117 19.55 -22.16 0.87
N SER A 118 19.51 -20.98 1.49
CA SER A 118 20.02 -20.77 2.85
C SER A 118 19.22 -21.56 3.88
N LEU A 119 17.91 -21.65 3.71
CA LEU A 119 17.03 -22.45 4.56
C LEU A 119 17.34 -23.96 4.41
N GLU A 120 17.49 -24.45 3.19
CA GLU A 120 17.83 -25.86 2.90
C GLU A 120 19.26 -26.21 3.35
N GLU A 121 20.22 -25.30 3.27
CA GLU A 121 21.58 -25.49 3.76
C GLU A 121 21.63 -25.56 5.28
N PHE A 122 20.90 -24.68 5.98
CA PHE A 122 20.77 -24.73 7.43
C PHE A 122 20.17 -26.08 7.87
N TRP A 123 19.09 -26.52 7.23
CA TRP A 123 18.47 -27.82 7.50
C TRP A 123 19.44 -28.99 7.26
N SER A 124 20.14 -29.01 6.13
CA SER A 124 21.10 -30.08 5.82
C SER A 124 22.25 -30.17 6.83
N ASN A 125 22.72 -29.03 7.36
CA ASN A 125 23.74 -29.02 8.39
C ASN A 125 23.18 -29.50 9.74
N LEU A 126 21.89 -29.26 10.03
CA LEU A 126 21.22 -29.82 11.19
C LEU A 126 21.11 -31.36 11.11
N GLU A 127 20.71 -31.90 9.95
CA GLU A 127 20.70 -33.36 9.70
C GLU A 127 22.09 -33.99 9.86
N GLU A 128 23.15 -33.30 9.42
CA GLU A 128 24.53 -33.78 9.57
C GLU A 128 24.99 -33.71 11.04
N LEU A 129 24.56 -32.72 11.81
CA LEU A 129 24.85 -32.60 13.26
C LEU A 129 24.26 -33.79 14.03
N VAL A 130 23.03 -34.22 13.69
CA VAL A 130 22.36 -35.35 14.37
C VAL A 130 23.15 -36.67 14.17
N LYS A 131 23.87 -36.85 13.06
CA LYS A 131 24.65 -38.04 12.79
C LYS A 131 25.92 -38.13 13.67
N GLU A 132 26.52 -36.98 14.00
CA GLU A 132 27.75 -36.88 14.79
C GLU A 132 27.67 -35.67 15.73
N PRO A 133 26.83 -35.71 16.79
CA PRO A 133 26.60 -34.57 17.69
C PRO A 133 27.85 -34.15 18.51
N ASP A 134 28.82 -35.06 18.69
CA ASP A 134 30.08 -34.82 19.37
C ASP A 134 31.11 -34.10 18.48
N SER A 135 30.87 -34.01 17.17
CA SER A 135 31.81 -33.40 16.25
C SER A 135 31.77 -31.87 16.36
N ILE A 136 32.87 -31.27 16.83
CA ILE A 136 33.00 -29.80 16.92
C ILE A 136 32.89 -29.14 15.52
N VAL A 137 33.26 -29.84 14.46
CA VAL A 137 33.17 -29.38 13.08
C VAL A 137 31.70 -29.28 12.65
N LYS A 138 30.86 -30.26 13.01
CA LYS A 138 29.43 -30.23 12.71
C LYS A 138 28.71 -29.13 13.49
N ARG A 139 29.11 -28.92 14.77
CA ARG A 139 28.62 -27.80 15.58
C ARG A 139 29.00 -26.44 14.98
N ALA A 140 30.27 -26.31 14.55
CA ALA A 140 30.70 -25.11 13.84
C ALA A 140 29.88 -24.85 12.57
N ASN A 141 29.65 -25.90 11.78
CA ASN A 141 28.89 -25.76 10.53
C ASN A 141 27.46 -25.25 10.78
N ILE A 142 26.73 -25.80 11.76
CA ILE A 142 25.35 -25.34 12.04
C ILE A 142 25.32 -23.89 12.54
N VAL A 143 26.30 -23.49 13.37
CA VAL A 143 26.40 -22.11 13.85
C VAL A 143 26.75 -21.15 12.72
N GLU A 144 27.72 -21.47 11.86
CA GLU A 144 28.12 -20.63 10.73
C GLU A 144 27.02 -20.53 9.65
N THR A 145 26.29 -21.63 9.40
CA THR A 145 25.13 -21.57 8.50
C THR A 145 23.97 -20.80 9.12
N GLY A 146 23.82 -20.84 10.44
CA GLY A 146 22.88 -19.99 11.17
C GLY A 146 23.20 -18.50 10.98
N VAL A 147 24.48 -18.10 11.09
CA VAL A 147 24.92 -16.73 10.76
C VAL A 147 24.50 -16.34 9.36
N SER A 148 24.89 -17.15 8.37
CA SER A 148 24.59 -16.86 6.96
C SER A 148 23.08 -16.80 6.68
N PHE A 149 22.28 -17.62 7.36
CA PHE A 149 20.84 -17.64 7.27
C PHE A 149 20.22 -16.33 7.82
N ILE A 150 20.60 -15.92 9.03
CA ILE A 150 20.09 -14.66 9.62
C ILE A 150 20.54 -13.45 8.82
N GLU A 151 21.82 -13.37 8.40
CA GLU A 151 22.31 -12.29 7.55
C GLU A 151 21.55 -12.21 6.22
N ARG A 152 21.18 -13.34 5.62
CA ARG A 152 20.39 -13.36 4.40
C ARG A 152 18.97 -12.87 4.63
N ALA A 153 18.32 -13.33 5.70
CA ALA A 153 16.98 -12.88 6.10
C ALA A 153 16.96 -11.36 6.39
N GLU A 154 17.92 -10.87 7.16
CA GLU A 154 18.07 -9.43 7.46
C GLU A 154 18.29 -8.60 6.19
N ASN A 155 19.09 -9.09 5.24
CA ASN A 155 19.32 -8.40 3.98
C ASN A 155 18.02 -8.22 3.19
N ILE A 156 17.18 -9.25 3.10
CA ILE A 156 15.87 -9.16 2.44
C ILE A 156 14.96 -8.19 3.19
N ALA A 157 14.84 -8.31 4.51
CA ALA A 157 14.02 -7.40 5.32
C ALA A 157 14.45 -5.93 5.19
N ASN A 158 15.77 -5.68 5.13
CA ASN A 158 16.31 -4.35 4.93
C ASN A 158 15.98 -3.80 3.52
N GLN A 159 16.02 -4.64 2.49
CA GLN A 159 15.63 -4.25 1.13
C GLN A 159 14.14 -3.92 1.05
N ILE A 160 13.27 -4.73 1.66
CA ILE A 160 11.83 -4.45 1.75
C ILE A 160 11.58 -3.11 2.49
N SER A 161 12.29 -2.89 3.60
CA SER A 161 12.18 -1.64 4.36
C SER A 161 12.70 -0.43 3.59
N ALA A 162 13.77 -0.58 2.80
CA ALA A 162 14.28 0.45 1.91
C ALA A 162 13.27 0.78 0.80
N TYR A 163 12.66 -0.23 0.21
CA TYR A 163 11.60 -0.05 -0.77
C TYR A 163 10.37 0.66 -0.17
N GLN A 164 9.96 0.28 1.04
CA GLN A 164 8.87 0.97 1.75
C GLN A 164 9.19 2.47 1.96
N SER A 165 10.45 2.80 2.24
CA SER A 165 10.91 4.19 2.35
C SER A 165 10.99 4.92 0.99
N ASP A 166 11.29 4.19 -0.11
CA ASP A 166 11.22 4.74 -1.46
C ASP A 166 9.79 5.11 -1.84
N LEU A 167 8.80 4.28 -1.49
CA LEU A 167 7.38 4.61 -1.67
C LEU A 167 6.98 5.92 -0.97
N ASN A 168 7.57 6.25 0.20
CA ASN A 168 7.38 7.56 0.82
C ASN A 168 7.86 8.72 -0.07
N THR A 169 8.97 8.53 -0.75
CA THR A 169 9.52 9.54 -1.66
C THR A 169 8.62 9.71 -2.87
N ARG A 170 8.18 8.60 -3.48
CA ARG A 170 7.23 8.62 -4.60
C ARG A 170 5.90 9.30 -4.22
N ILE A 171 5.39 9.07 -3.01
CA ILE A 171 4.18 9.76 -2.52
C ILE A 171 4.40 11.28 -2.48
N LYS A 172 5.57 11.76 -2.02
CA LYS A 172 5.88 13.20 -2.01
C LYS A 172 5.92 13.79 -3.41
N ASP A 173 6.58 13.09 -4.33
CA ASP A 173 6.71 13.53 -5.73
C ASP A 173 5.33 13.63 -6.41
N VAL A 174 4.45 12.66 -6.17
CA VAL A 174 3.08 12.69 -6.70
C VAL A 174 2.25 13.81 -6.08
N VAL A 175 2.40 14.07 -4.78
CA VAL A 175 1.75 15.21 -4.10
C VAL A 175 2.20 16.55 -4.70
N GLU A 176 3.49 16.72 -4.97
CA GLU A 176 4.03 17.92 -5.62
C GLU A 176 3.50 18.07 -7.05
N GLN A 177 3.41 16.96 -7.81
CA GLN A 177 2.83 16.94 -9.14
C GLN A 177 1.35 17.37 -9.13
N ILE A 178 0.55 16.83 -8.19
CA ILE A 178 -0.85 17.22 -8.02
C ILE A 178 -0.98 18.71 -7.73
N ASN A 179 -0.18 19.25 -6.83
CA ASN A 179 -0.17 20.68 -6.51
C ASN A 179 0.17 21.54 -7.73
N THR A 180 1.19 21.13 -8.49
CA THR A 180 1.58 21.81 -9.74
C THR A 180 0.43 21.85 -10.76
N TYR A 181 -0.29 20.74 -10.89
CA TYR A 181 -1.48 20.69 -11.75
C TYR A 181 -2.60 21.59 -11.22
N GLY A 182 -2.79 21.66 -9.90
CA GLY A 182 -3.77 22.56 -9.28
C GLY A 182 -3.51 24.03 -9.58
N ASP A 183 -2.26 24.47 -9.40
CA ASP A 183 -1.84 25.83 -9.69
C ASP A 183 -2.01 26.16 -11.18
N ARG A 184 -1.63 25.24 -12.06
CA ARG A 184 -1.80 25.44 -13.50
C ARG A 184 -3.26 25.50 -13.93
N LEU A 185 -4.14 24.69 -13.33
CA LEU A 185 -5.59 24.77 -13.57
C LEU A 185 -6.17 26.13 -13.18
N TYR A 186 -5.74 26.66 -12.03
CA TYR A 186 -6.17 27.99 -11.57
C TYR A 186 -5.72 29.09 -12.53
N GLU A 187 -4.47 29.04 -12.98
CA GLU A 187 -3.94 29.98 -13.99
C GLU A 187 -4.72 29.90 -15.30
N LEU A 188 -4.96 28.67 -15.82
CA LEU A 188 -5.74 28.45 -17.03
C LEU A 188 -7.18 28.95 -16.91
N ASN A 189 -7.83 28.73 -15.78
CA ASN A 189 -9.17 29.30 -15.52
C ASN A 189 -9.16 30.82 -15.68
N THR A 190 -8.17 31.50 -15.09
CA THR A 190 -8.04 32.95 -15.15
C THR A 190 -7.82 33.43 -16.61
N ILE A 191 -6.98 32.76 -17.38
CA ILE A 191 -6.70 33.07 -18.78
C ILE A 191 -7.95 32.86 -19.65
N ILE A 192 -8.64 31.73 -19.49
CA ILE A 192 -9.85 31.39 -20.26
C ILE A 192 -10.92 32.45 -20.02
N VAL A 193 -11.24 32.76 -18.77
CA VAL A 193 -12.23 33.78 -18.43
C VAL A 193 -11.87 35.15 -19.03
N ALA A 194 -10.61 35.59 -18.91
CA ALA A 194 -10.16 36.87 -19.44
C ALA A 194 -10.27 36.99 -20.96
N ARG A 195 -10.06 35.90 -21.69
CA ARG A 195 -10.16 35.87 -23.16
C ARG A 195 -11.62 35.78 -23.61
N GLU A 196 -12.41 34.91 -23.00
CA GLU A 196 -13.80 34.65 -23.44
C GLU A 196 -14.75 35.80 -23.09
N ILE A 197 -14.52 36.58 -22.03
CA ILE A 197 -15.26 37.84 -21.79
C ILE A 197 -15.11 38.82 -22.95
N ASN A 198 -13.99 38.82 -23.66
CA ASN A 198 -13.75 39.67 -24.83
C ASN A 198 -14.29 39.07 -26.15
N GLY A 199 -14.94 37.90 -26.08
CA GLY A 199 -15.50 37.20 -27.25
C GLY A 199 -14.47 36.41 -28.07
N GLU A 200 -13.28 36.16 -27.52
CA GLU A 200 -12.28 35.24 -28.06
C GLU A 200 -12.62 33.80 -27.67
N ASN A 201 -12.17 32.82 -28.48
CA ASN A 201 -12.26 31.43 -28.11
C ASN A 201 -10.91 30.99 -27.52
N ALA A 202 -10.91 30.50 -26.27
CA ALA A 202 -9.75 30.06 -25.57
C ALA A 202 -9.49 28.54 -25.71
N ASN A 203 -9.75 27.99 -26.93
CA ASN A 203 -9.77 26.53 -27.16
C ASN A 203 -8.46 25.84 -26.76
N ASP A 204 -7.31 26.38 -27.12
CA ASP A 204 -6.00 25.75 -26.80
C ASP A 204 -5.73 25.68 -25.28
N TYR A 205 -6.14 26.73 -24.54
CA TYR A 205 -6.07 26.71 -23.07
C TYR A 205 -7.08 25.74 -22.44
N ARG A 206 -8.23 25.55 -23.08
CA ARG A 206 -9.22 24.55 -22.70
C ARG A 206 -8.71 23.14 -22.94
N ASP A 207 -7.95 22.91 -24.01
CA ASP A 207 -7.30 21.62 -24.30
C ASP A 207 -6.25 21.29 -23.25
N GLU A 208 -5.35 22.22 -22.94
CA GLU A 208 -4.35 22.06 -21.86
C GLU A 208 -5.03 21.79 -20.50
N ARG A 209 -6.11 22.53 -20.18
CA ARG A 209 -6.87 22.31 -18.96
C ARG A 209 -7.46 20.91 -18.87
N ASN A 210 -8.04 20.43 -19.96
CA ASN A 210 -8.62 19.10 -20.00
C ASN A 210 -7.56 18.00 -19.94
N PHE A 211 -6.40 18.19 -20.57
CA PHE A 211 -5.26 17.29 -20.44
C PHE A 211 -4.81 17.17 -18.97
N ILE A 212 -4.68 18.30 -18.27
CA ILE A 212 -4.35 18.27 -16.82
C ILE A 212 -5.43 17.57 -16.00
N LEU A 213 -6.72 17.74 -16.34
CA LEU A 213 -7.80 17.01 -15.66
C LEU A 213 -7.74 15.50 -15.94
N ASP A 214 -7.28 15.07 -17.11
CA ASP A 214 -7.08 13.67 -17.45
C ASP A 214 -5.93 13.08 -16.60
N GLU A 215 -4.80 13.81 -16.49
CA GLU A 215 -3.66 13.43 -15.63
C GLU A 215 -4.02 13.38 -14.13
N LEU A 216 -4.75 14.40 -13.64
CA LEU A 216 -5.24 14.40 -12.26
C LEU A 216 -6.20 13.23 -11.98
N GLY A 217 -7.02 12.87 -12.97
CA GLY A 217 -7.92 11.73 -12.86
C GLY A 217 -7.19 10.41 -12.68
N ARG A 218 -6.00 10.25 -13.28
CA ARG A 218 -5.14 9.08 -13.06
C ARG A 218 -4.52 9.08 -11.68
N LEU A 219 -4.12 10.25 -11.16
CA LEU A 219 -3.44 10.37 -9.87
C LEU A 219 -4.37 10.22 -8.67
N GLY A 220 -5.65 10.58 -8.80
CA GLY A 220 -6.64 10.47 -7.72
C GLY A 220 -8.08 10.60 -8.19
N ASN A 221 -9.01 10.38 -7.28
CA ASN A 221 -10.43 10.50 -7.57
C ASN A 221 -10.82 11.97 -7.68
N ILE A 222 -11.18 12.41 -8.89
CA ILE A 222 -11.59 13.79 -9.16
C ILE A 222 -13.07 13.91 -9.49
N THR A 223 -13.68 14.98 -9.01
CA THR A 223 -14.96 15.47 -9.55
C THR A 223 -14.81 16.93 -9.95
N TYR A 224 -15.37 17.31 -11.06
CA TYR A 224 -15.23 18.66 -11.59
C TYR A 224 -16.53 19.21 -12.15
N LYS A 225 -16.65 20.52 -12.13
CA LYS A 225 -17.80 21.24 -12.68
C LYS A 225 -17.33 22.54 -13.34
N GLU A 226 -17.75 22.74 -14.58
CA GLU A 226 -17.57 24.01 -15.29
C GLU A 226 -18.73 24.96 -14.99
N THR A 227 -18.42 26.20 -14.65
CA THR A 227 -19.38 27.29 -14.40
C THR A 227 -19.73 28.00 -15.70
N VAL A 228 -20.72 28.90 -15.67
CA VAL A 228 -21.21 29.59 -16.85
C VAL A 228 -20.17 30.55 -17.45
N ASP A 229 -19.26 31.06 -16.66
CA ASP A 229 -18.16 31.95 -17.06
C ASP A 229 -16.93 31.20 -17.62
N GLY A 230 -16.98 29.87 -17.68
CA GLY A 230 -15.91 29.03 -18.19
C GLY A 230 -14.88 28.57 -17.16
N THR A 231 -15.02 28.94 -15.89
CA THR A 231 -14.18 28.47 -14.79
C THR A 231 -14.49 27.00 -14.47
N VAL A 232 -13.48 26.19 -14.23
CA VAL A 232 -13.63 24.81 -13.74
C VAL A 232 -13.25 24.74 -12.27
N THR A 233 -14.18 24.27 -11.44
CA THR A 233 -13.90 23.90 -10.04
C THR A 233 -13.63 22.40 -9.97
N VAL A 234 -12.63 21.99 -9.19
CA VAL A 234 -12.20 20.60 -9.05
C VAL A 234 -12.18 20.21 -7.60
N ASN A 235 -12.81 19.08 -7.29
CA ASN A 235 -12.59 18.38 -6.04
C ASN A 235 -11.64 17.22 -6.29
N PHE A 236 -10.72 17.00 -5.36
CA PHE A 236 -9.81 15.85 -5.32
C PHE A 236 -10.05 15.09 -4.04
N GLU A 237 -10.27 13.79 -4.12
CA GLU A 237 -10.60 12.93 -2.97
C GLU A 237 -11.74 13.51 -2.09
N ASN A 238 -12.81 13.96 -2.76
CA ASN A 238 -13.99 14.59 -2.17
C ASN A 238 -13.77 15.94 -1.43
N MET A 239 -12.54 16.49 -1.46
CA MET A 239 -12.24 17.82 -0.93
C MET A 239 -12.09 18.85 -2.04
N GLN A 240 -12.45 20.11 -1.77
CA GLN A 240 -12.29 21.18 -2.75
C GLN A 240 -10.80 21.46 -2.99
N PHE A 241 -10.34 21.19 -4.20
CA PHE A 241 -8.94 21.37 -4.60
C PHE A 241 -8.73 22.71 -5.31
N VAL A 242 -9.40 22.90 -6.47
CA VAL A 242 -9.34 24.16 -7.24
C VAL A 242 -10.71 24.83 -7.23
N THR A 243 -10.74 26.07 -6.79
CA THR A 243 -11.94 26.91 -6.74
C THR A 243 -11.77 28.15 -7.63
N GLU A 244 -12.79 29.00 -7.70
CA GLU A 244 -12.69 30.30 -8.41
C GLU A 244 -11.67 31.24 -7.74
N GLY A 245 -11.40 31.10 -6.45
CA GLY A 245 -10.61 32.04 -5.66
C GLY A 245 -9.23 31.55 -5.24
N ASN A 246 -9.02 30.25 -5.12
CA ASN A 246 -7.76 29.68 -4.63
C ASN A 246 -7.57 28.20 -5.01
N VAL A 247 -6.37 27.70 -4.75
CA VAL A 247 -6.00 26.29 -4.77
C VAL A 247 -5.70 25.85 -3.34
N ALA A 248 -6.28 24.75 -2.90
CA ALA A 248 -5.95 24.12 -1.63
C ALA A 248 -4.86 23.04 -1.88
N HIS A 249 -3.65 23.29 -1.40
CA HIS A 249 -2.54 22.37 -1.61
C HIS A 249 -2.61 21.17 -0.68
N LEU A 250 -2.13 20.03 -1.17
CA LEU A 250 -1.79 18.85 -0.39
C LEU A 250 -0.40 19.00 0.22
N GLY A 251 -0.23 18.56 1.45
CA GLY A 251 1.03 18.45 2.14
C GLY A 251 1.32 17.02 2.59
N THR A 252 2.45 16.83 3.25
CA THR A 252 2.81 15.55 3.86
C THR A 252 3.25 15.74 5.29
N GLU A 253 2.70 14.96 6.21
CA GLU A 253 3.05 14.94 7.62
C GLU A 253 3.47 13.53 8.04
N LYS A 254 4.23 13.40 9.11
CA LYS A 254 4.51 12.09 9.71
C LYS A 254 3.23 11.46 10.27
N ILE A 255 3.07 10.14 10.11
CA ILE A 255 1.89 9.42 10.64
C ILE A 255 1.84 9.53 12.17
N SER A 256 2.99 9.38 12.85
CA SER A 256 3.13 9.54 14.30
C SER A 256 4.50 10.11 14.64
N GLU A 257 4.67 10.57 15.89
CA GLU A 257 5.96 11.02 16.41
C GLU A 257 6.95 9.84 16.42
N GLY A 258 8.10 9.99 15.76
CA GLY A 258 9.08 8.90 15.59
C GLY A 258 8.89 8.05 14.32
N SER A 259 7.74 8.10 13.64
CA SER A 259 7.54 7.36 12.39
C SER A 259 8.37 7.96 11.24
N GLU A 260 8.89 7.08 10.38
CA GLU A 260 9.47 7.45 9.09
C GLU A 260 8.39 7.60 8.01
N MET A 261 7.22 6.99 8.21
CA MET A 261 6.12 6.99 7.25
C MET A 261 5.33 8.29 7.31
N ILE A 262 4.87 8.73 6.13
CA ILE A 262 4.12 9.97 5.97
C ILE A 262 2.66 9.69 5.63
N LYS A 263 1.79 10.59 6.01
CA LYS A 263 0.41 10.70 5.55
C LYS A 263 0.27 11.91 4.64
N VAL A 264 -0.67 11.85 3.71
CA VAL A 264 -1.04 12.97 2.84
C VAL A 264 -2.13 13.78 3.51
N VAL A 265 -1.91 15.08 3.65
CA VAL A 265 -2.83 15.99 4.36
C VAL A 265 -3.21 17.17 3.49
N TRP A 266 -4.33 17.81 3.82
CA TRP A 266 -4.77 19.05 3.20
C TRP A 266 -4.26 20.24 4.02
N ASP A 267 -3.19 20.89 3.58
CA ASP A 267 -2.61 22.06 4.27
C ASP A 267 -3.62 23.21 4.39
N GLY A 268 -4.37 23.46 3.31
CA GLY A 268 -5.41 24.50 3.27
C GLY A 268 -6.60 24.27 4.20
N TYR A 269 -6.76 23.06 4.72
CA TYR A 269 -7.86 22.67 5.62
C TYR A 269 -7.37 22.24 7.01
N GLY A 270 -6.20 22.74 7.42
CA GLY A 270 -5.69 22.51 8.78
C GLY A 270 -5.13 21.12 9.02
N GLY A 271 -4.55 20.49 8.01
CA GLY A 271 -3.89 19.18 8.15
C GLY A 271 -4.86 18.00 8.16
N VAL A 272 -6.04 18.14 7.55
CA VAL A 272 -6.99 17.01 7.42
C VAL A 272 -6.36 15.91 6.58
N ASP A 273 -6.35 14.68 7.10
CA ASP A 273 -5.84 13.50 6.41
C ASP A 273 -6.67 13.17 5.17
N THR A 274 -5.99 13.01 4.03
CA THR A 274 -6.63 12.67 2.74
C THR A 274 -7.05 11.21 2.70
N TYR A 275 -6.25 10.33 3.31
CA TYR A 275 -6.45 8.89 3.33
C TYR A 275 -6.41 8.37 4.78
N PRO A 276 -7.41 8.70 5.61
CA PRO A 276 -7.39 8.31 7.01
C PRO A 276 -7.39 6.79 7.16
N SER A 277 -6.29 6.28 7.70
CA SER A 277 -6.11 4.86 8.04
C SER A 277 -5.23 4.81 9.27
N TYR A 278 -5.81 4.51 10.42
CA TYR A 278 -5.08 4.52 11.68
C TYR A 278 -5.70 3.58 12.71
N LYS A 279 -4.87 3.17 13.67
CA LYS A 279 -5.25 2.45 14.87
C LYS A 279 -5.58 3.48 15.95
N ALA A 280 -6.85 3.63 16.29
CA ALA A 280 -7.27 4.48 17.38
C ALA A 280 -7.40 3.65 18.66
N LEU A 281 -6.75 4.08 19.74
CA LEU A 281 -6.96 3.54 21.07
C LEU A 281 -8.08 4.35 21.72
N GLU A 282 -9.24 3.73 21.97
CA GLU A 282 -10.26 4.29 22.83
C GLU A 282 -10.02 3.80 24.27
N GLU A 283 -9.66 4.73 25.17
CA GLU A 283 -9.65 4.47 26.60
C GLU A 283 -11.10 4.44 27.11
N LYS A 284 -11.60 3.26 27.50
CA LYS A 284 -12.86 3.17 28.25
C LYS A 284 -12.57 3.31 29.72
N ILE A 285 -13.04 4.41 30.32
CA ILE A 285 -13.05 4.57 31.77
C ILE A 285 -14.31 3.87 32.30
N ASP A 286 -14.12 2.92 33.20
CA ASP A 286 -15.25 2.32 33.93
C ASP A 286 -15.93 3.39 34.78
N GLU A 287 -17.19 3.67 34.49
CA GLU A 287 -17.96 4.73 35.17
C GLU A 287 -18.17 4.45 36.66
N GLU A 288 -18.05 3.19 37.14
CA GLU A 288 -18.24 2.82 38.55
C GLU A 288 -16.94 2.86 39.35
N THR A 289 -15.81 2.45 38.75
CA THR A 289 -14.51 2.32 39.45
C THR A 289 -13.55 3.44 39.14
N GLY A 290 -13.73 4.17 38.03
CA GLY A 290 -12.81 5.21 37.56
C GLY A 290 -11.49 4.63 36.99
N GLU A 291 -11.38 3.31 36.86
CA GLU A 291 -10.22 2.64 36.28
C GLU A 291 -10.35 2.54 34.76
N VAL A 292 -9.24 2.68 34.06
CA VAL A 292 -9.17 2.45 32.62
C VAL A 292 -9.28 0.94 32.39
N LYS A 293 -10.48 0.49 32.01
CA LYS A 293 -10.72 -0.89 31.61
C LYS A 293 -10.60 -1.00 30.10
N GLN A 294 -9.59 -1.70 29.64
CA GLN A 294 -9.32 -2.11 28.26
C GLN A 294 -9.34 -0.99 27.20
N GLU A 295 -8.21 -0.80 26.57
CA GLU A 295 -8.06 -0.07 25.32
C GLU A 295 -8.83 -0.82 24.24
N GLU A 296 -10.01 -0.35 23.87
CA GLU A 296 -10.70 -0.86 22.68
C GLU A 296 -10.01 -0.27 21.44
N VAL A 297 -9.29 -1.10 20.71
CA VAL A 297 -8.62 -0.68 19.49
C VAL A 297 -9.66 -0.53 18.39
N LYS A 298 -9.88 0.70 17.95
CA LYS A 298 -10.71 0.99 16.80
C LYS A 298 -9.82 1.25 15.59
N TYR A 299 -9.99 0.45 14.55
CA TYR A 299 -9.30 0.66 13.29
C TYR A 299 -10.16 1.48 12.34
N VAL A 300 -9.55 2.45 11.69
CA VAL A 300 -10.09 3.14 10.54
C VAL A 300 -9.33 2.63 9.32
N TYR A 301 -10.06 2.08 8.36
CA TYR A 301 -9.48 1.46 7.17
C TYR A 301 -9.75 2.27 5.93
N LEU A 302 -8.81 2.24 5.00
CA LEU A 302 -9.05 2.73 3.64
C LEU A 302 -10.00 1.76 2.94
N ASN A 303 -11.14 2.27 2.52
CA ASN A 303 -12.07 1.48 1.71
C ASN A 303 -11.54 1.37 0.28
N THR A 304 -11.46 0.14 -0.24
CA THR A 304 -11.11 -0.17 -1.63
C THR A 304 -12.21 -1.05 -2.22
N SER A 305 -13.12 -0.44 -2.96
CA SER A 305 -14.28 -1.12 -3.54
C SER A 305 -14.53 -0.60 -4.95
N THR A 306 -14.53 -1.50 -5.91
CA THR A 306 -14.89 -1.17 -7.30
C THR A 306 -16.36 -0.74 -7.41
N ALA A 307 -17.24 -1.31 -6.58
CA ALA A 307 -18.66 -0.96 -6.56
C ALA A 307 -18.90 0.50 -6.11
N ASP A 308 -18.07 0.98 -5.17
CA ASP A 308 -18.16 2.33 -4.60
C ASP A 308 -17.20 3.31 -5.31
N ASN A 309 -16.43 2.87 -6.31
CA ASN A 309 -15.38 3.63 -6.98
C ASN A 309 -14.35 4.22 -6.00
N THR A 310 -13.93 3.42 -5.01
CA THR A 310 -12.92 3.81 -4.03
C THR A 310 -11.56 3.19 -4.30
N ASP A 311 -11.44 2.33 -5.32
CA ASP A 311 -10.23 1.75 -5.90
C ASP A 311 -9.68 2.64 -7.03
N VAL A 312 -9.56 3.95 -6.78
CA VAL A 312 -9.21 4.97 -7.79
C VAL A 312 -8.07 5.83 -7.28
N GLY A 313 -7.09 6.08 -8.14
CA GLY A 313 -5.98 7.00 -7.91
C GLY A 313 -4.65 6.32 -7.61
N TYR A 314 -3.64 6.65 -8.43
CA TYR A 314 -2.26 6.17 -8.27
C TYR A 314 -1.69 6.50 -6.87
N LEU A 315 -1.95 7.72 -6.37
CA LEU A 315 -1.52 8.16 -5.04
C LEU A 315 -2.08 7.26 -3.93
N LYS A 316 -3.37 6.93 -4.01
CA LYS A 316 -4.02 6.02 -3.05
C LYS A 316 -3.43 4.62 -3.13
N GLY A 317 -3.17 4.13 -4.34
CA GLY A 317 -2.50 2.85 -4.57
C GLY A 317 -1.13 2.78 -3.90
N LEU A 318 -0.30 3.82 -4.03
CA LEU A 318 1.00 3.92 -3.36
C LEU A 318 0.88 3.91 -1.84
N VAL A 319 -0.06 4.70 -1.27
CA VAL A 319 -0.27 4.78 0.19
C VAL A 319 -0.67 3.42 0.77
N ILE A 320 -1.59 2.71 0.11
CA ILE A 320 -2.05 1.39 0.53
C ILE A 320 -0.94 0.36 0.39
N SER A 321 -0.27 0.28 -0.76
CA SER A 321 0.81 -0.69 -1.00
C SER A 321 1.94 -0.54 0.00
N ARG A 322 2.34 0.69 0.35
CA ARG A 322 3.36 0.99 1.34
C ARG A 322 2.96 0.57 2.76
N GLY A 323 1.68 0.78 3.14
CA GLY A 323 1.22 0.64 4.52
C GLY A 323 1.63 1.80 5.43
N ASN A 324 1.36 1.67 6.73
CA ASN A 324 1.48 2.76 7.70
C ASN A 324 2.70 2.66 8.63
N TYR A 325 3.28 1.47 8.78
CA TYR A 325 4.44 1.19 9.62
C TYR A 325 5.16 -0.08 9.12
N ARG A 326 6.28 -0.43 9.75
CA ARG A 326 6.98 -1.68 9.48
C ARG A 326 6.32 -2.79 10.28
N ALA A 327 5.66 -3.72 9.58
CA ALA A 327 4.99 -4.84 10.20
C ALA A 327 5.98 -5.94 10.61
N ASN A 328 5.64 -6.70 11.64
CA ASN A 328 6.39 -7.85 12.12
C ASN A 328 5.43 -9.00 12.48
N TYR A 329 5.97 -10.10 12.99
CA TYR A 329 5.18 -11.29 13.33
C TYR A 329 4.06 -11.04 14.37
N THR A 330 4.20 -10.02 15.24
CA THR A 330 3.17 -9.71 16.25
C THR A 330 1.89 -9.14 15.66
N ASP A 331 1.94 -8.69 14.41
CA ASP A 331 0.77 -8.22 13.67
C ASP A 331 -0.11 -9.38 13.15
N ILE A 332 0.40 -10.62 13.14
CA ILE A 332 -0.36 -11.80 12.75
C ILE A 332 -1.08 -12.38 13.97
N PRO A 333 -2.42 -12.41 14.00
CA PRO A 333 -3.16 -12.98 15.12
C PRO A 333 -2.82 -14.46 15.36
N VAL A 334 -2.58 -14.81 16.60
CA VAL A 334 -2.35 -16.20 17.03
C VAL A 334 -3.68 -16.79 17.51
N MET A 335 -4.04 -17.94 16.96
CA MET A 335 -5.28 -18.65 17.33
C MET A 335 -5.15 -19.22 18.75
N PRO A 336 -6.14 -18.99 19.63
CA PRO A 336 -6.18 -19.61 20.94
C PRO A 336 -6.22 -21.14 20.85
N LYS A 337 -5.46 -21.82 21.70
CA LYS A 337 -5.47 -23.29 21.77
C LYS A 337 -6.43 -23.75 22.86
N GLU A 338 -7.22 -24.78 22.60
CA GLU A 338 -8.13 -25.36 23.61
C GLU A 338 -7.37 -25.81 24.87
N GLU A 339 -6.10 -26.24 24.70
CA GLU A 339 -5.24 -26.71 25.77
C GLU A 339 -4.96 -25.62 26.83
N ASP A 340 -4.95 -24.34 26.43
CA ASP A 340 -4.68 -23.20 27.31
C ASP A 340 -5.89 -22.83 28.19
N TYR A 341 -7.05 -23.44 27.93
CA TYR A 341 -8.34 -23.17 28.60
C TYR A 341 -8.90 -24.42 29.30
N LEU A 342 -8.07 -25.44 29.55
CA LEU A 342 -8.44 -26.61 30.34
C LEU A 342 -8.31 -26.30 31.85
N ASP A 343 -9.33 -26.73 32.62
CA ASP A 343 -9.24 -26.69 34.09
C ASP A 343 -8.33 -27.81 34.65
N GLU A 344 -8.15 -27.87 35.96
CA GLU A 344 -7.34 -28.88 36.65
C GLU A 344 -7.81 -30.32 36.40
N ASP A 345 -9.09 -30.51 36.06
CA ASP A 345 -9.69 -31.80 35.73
C ASP A 345 -9.58 -32.12 34.22
N GLY A 346 -8.97 -31.26 33.43
CA GLY A 346 -8.84 -31.38 31.95
C GLY A 346 -10.15 -31.09 31.20
N VAL A 347 -11.07 -30.34 31.80
CA VAL A 347 -12.33 -29.93 31.18
C VAL A 347 -12.18 -28.52 30.62
N LEU A 348 -12.57 -28.33 29.37
CA LEU A 348 -12.47 -27.03 28.71
C LEU A 348 -13.42 -26.00 29.35
N ASP A 349 -12.89 -24.86 29.78
CA ASP A 349 -13.68 -23.67 30.11
C ASP A 349 -14.19 -23.05 28.81
N GLN A 350 -15.40 -23.48 28.43
CA GLN A 350 -16.00 -23.08 27.15
C GLN A 350 -16.25 -21.56 27.08
N ASP A 351 -16.63 -20.92 28.20
CA ASP A 351 -16.94 -19.50 28.22
C ASP A 351 -15.68 -18.67 28.01
N ALA A 352 -14.57 -19.02 28.66
CA ALA A 352 -13.28 -18.37 28.50
C ALA A 352 -12.68 -18.59 27.09
N TYR A 353 -12.82 -19.81 26.57
CA TYR A 353 -12.37 -20.13 25.20
C TYR A 353 -13.18 -19.38 24.13
N ASP A 354 -14.52 -19.33 24.28
CA ASP A 354 -15.39 -18.61 23.34
C ASP A 354 -15.12 -17.08 23.36
N GLU A 355 -14.80 -16.52 24.53
CA GLU A 355 -14.39 -15.11 24.64
C GLU A 355 -13.05 -14.86 23.92
N ALA A 356 -12.06 -15.74 24.12
CA ALA A 356 -10.77 -15.67 23.45
C ALA A 356 -10.90 -15.80 21.92
N MET A 357 -11.74 -16.72 21.45
CA MET A 357 -12.06 -16.87 20.04
C MET A 357 -12.74 -15.64 19.47
N GLY A 358 -13.68 -15.04 20.19
CA GLY A 358 -14.33 -13.79 19.78
C GLY A 358 -13.36 -12.60 19.70
N LEU A 359 -12.31 -12.60 20.53
CA LEU A 359 -11.22 -11.62 20.44
C LEU A 359 -10.30 -11.91 19.23
N TYR A 360 -10.00 -13.19 19.00
CA TYR A 360 -9.22 -13.62 17.84
C TYR A 360 -9.92 -13.23 16.53
N ASP A 361 -11.21 -13.51 16.37
CA ASP A 361 -11.98 -13.16 15.16
C ASP A 361 -11.92 -11.65 14.86
N ARG A 362 -12.00 -10.81 15.90
CA ARG A 362 -11.82 -9.35 15.75
C ARG A 362 -10.42 -8.98 15.28
N LYS A 363 -9.37 -9.60 15.86
CA LYS A 363 -7.99 -9.38 15.43
C LYS A 363 -7.75 -9.85 14.00
N VAL A 364 -8.40 -10.94 13.57
CA VAL A 364 -8.35 -11.43 12.18
C VAL A 364 -9.02 -10.43 11.22
N GLU A 365 -10.17 -9.86 11.61
CA GLU A 365 -10.81 -8.82 10.81
C GLU A 365 -9.91 -7.59 10.68
N ASP A 366 -9.25 -7.18 11.76
CA ASP A 366 -8.30 -6.07 11.78
C ASP A 366 -7.07 -6.37 10.90
N TYR A 367 -6.51 -7.57 11.00
CA TYR A 367 -5.42 -8.03 10.14
C TYR A 367 -5.79 -7.96 8.66
N ASN A 368 -6.94 -8.49 8.30
CA ASN A 368 -7.42 -8.51 6.91
C ASN A 368 -7.58 -7.11 6.32
N LYS A 369 -7.96 -6.13 7.12
CA LYS A 369 -8.18 -4.76 6.67
C LYS A 369 -6.93 -3.88 6.72
N SER A 370 -6.03 -4.11 7.67
CA SER A 370 -4.86 -3.26 7.89
C SER A 370 -3.58 -3.84 7.28
N ILE A 371 -3.29 -5.12 7.53
CA ILE A 371 -2.04 -5.76 7.12
C ILE A 371 -2.20 -6.37 5.72
N GLN A 372 -3.16 -7.26 5.54
CA GLN A 372 -3.39 -7.97 4.28
C GLN A 372 -3.76 -7.01 3.14
N GLY A 373 -4.36 -5.85 3.45
CA GLY A 373 -4.63 -4.79 2.48
C GLY A 373 -3.37 -4.10 1.93
N SER A 374 -2.23 -4.17 2.65
CA SER A 374 -0.94 -3.60 2.24
C SER A 374 0.02 -4.69 1.76
N ILE A 375 0.53 -4.52 0.55
CA ILE A 375 1.48 -5.47 -0.05
C ILE A 375 2.73 -5.60 0.81
N VAL A 376 3.35 -4.48 1.14
CA VAL A 376 4.62 -4.46 1.88
C VAL A 376 4.45 -4.98 3.31
N MET A 377 3.40 -4.55 4.03
CA MET A 377 3.19 -4.98 5.42
C MET A 377 2.88 -6.47 5.53
N THR A 378 2.08 -7.02 4.60
CA THR A 378 1.80 -8.47 4.56
C THR A 378 3.08 -9.28 4.45
N VAL A 379 3.94 -8.89 3.50
CA VAL A 379 5.20 -9.61 3.26
C VAL A 379 6.16 -9.47 4.43
N GLN A 380 6.26 -8.28 5.03
CA GLN A 380 7.06 -8.06 6.24
C GLN A 380 6.61 -8.98 7.38
N ALA A 381 5.31 -8.97 7.71
CA ALA A 381 4.76 -9.76 8.81
C ALA A 381 4.93 -11.27 8.59
N GLN A 382 4.60 -11.78 7.39
CA GLN A 382 4.69 -13.21 7.08
C GLN A 382 6.13 -13.71 7.02
N PHE A 383 7.05 -12.92 6.46
CA PHE A 383 8.46 -13.30 6.40
C PHE A 383 9.09 -13.28 7.80
N ASP A 384 8.77 -12.29 8.62
CA ASP A 384 9.23 -12.20 10.00
C ASP A 384 8.65 -13.34 10.86
N GLN A 385 7.38 -13.73 10.64
CA GLN A 385 6.74 -14.87 11.29
C GLN A 385 7.49 -16.19 11.05
N LEU A 386 7.96 -16.43 9.83
CA LEU A 386 8.77 -17.61 9.53
C LEU A 386 10.05 -17.63 10.37
N ILE A 387 10.77 -16.51 10.39
CA ILE A 387 12.05 -16.41 11.12
C ILE A 387 11.85 -16.51 12.61
N HIS A 388 10.87 -15.76 13.16
CA HIS A 388 10.49 -15.81 14.56
C HIS A 388 10.17 -17.25 15.01
N SER A 389 9.28 -17.93 14.28
CA SER A 389 8.85 -19.28 14.64
C SER A 389 9.99 -20.29 14.58
N MET A 390 10.88 -20.17 13.60
CA MET A 390 12.02 -21.06 13.48
C MET A 390 13.06 -20.81 14.60
N VAL A 391 13.37 -19.55 14.89
CA VAL A 391 14.32 -19.14 15.92
C VAL A 391 13.84 -19.55 17.30
N THR A 392 12.58 -19.27 17.63
CA THR A 392 12.00 -19.60 18.93
C THR A 392 11.88 -21.11 19.14
N ALA A 393 11.40 -21.86 18.12
CA ALA A 393 11.28 -23.31 18.20
C ALA A 393 12.65 -24.00 18.43
N ILE A 394 13.69 -23.57 17.74
CA ILE A 394 15.05 -24.10 17.96
C ILE A 394 15.55 -23.76 19.34
N ASN A 395 15.37 -22.51 19.78
CA ASN A 395 15.77 -22.07 21.10
C ASN A 395 15.05 -22.81 22.23
N ASP A 396 13.77 -23.14 22.06
CA ASP A 396 12.97 -23.85 23.06
C ASP A 396 13.42 -25.32 23.25
N VAL A 397 13.99 -25.93 22.21
CA VAL A 397 14.65 -27.24 22.39
C VAL A 397 15.98 -27.12 23.10
N LEU A 398 16.79 -26.09 22.74
CA LEU A 398 18.14 -25.93 23.30
C LEU A 398 18.10 -25.33 24.70
N SER A 399 17.11 -24.55 25.03
CA SER A 399 16.96 -23.87 26.33
C SER A 399 15.46 -23.82 26.70
N PRO A 400 14.87 -24.97 27.11
CA PRO A 400 13.44 -25.09 27.37
C PRO A 400 13.04 -24.31 28.61
N ASN A 401 11.80 -23.83 28.60
CA ASN A 401 11.15 -23.17 29.70
C ASN A 401 10.02 -24.05 30.22
N ALA A 402 9.68 -23.89 31.50
CA ALA A 402 8.51 -24.46 32.13
C ALA A 402 7.75 -23.38 32.90
N ASP A 403 6.44 -23.51 33.01
CA ASP A 403 5.68 -22.73 33.98
C ASP A 403 6.10 -23.09 35.41
N VAL A 404 5.68 -22.29 36.39
CA VAL A 404 6.12 -22.47 37.78
C VAL A 404 5.74 -23.84 38.33
N SER A 405 4.60 -24.40 37.99
CA SER A 405 4.10 -25.69 38.45
C SER A 405 4.94 -26.85 37.91
N THR A 406 5.14 -26.89 36.61
CA THR A 406 5.99 -27.86 35.92
C THR A 406 7.45 -27.76 36.38
N TYR A 407 7.96 -26.53 36.57
CA TYR A 407 9.31 -26.32 37.10
C TYR A 407 9.47 -26.95 38.49
N VAL A 408 8.53 -26.71 39.41
CA VAL A 408 8.57 -27.28 40.79
C VAL A 408 8.46 -28.80 40.75
N GLU A 409 7.63 -29.38 39.87
CA GLU A 409 7.54 -30.82 39.67
C GLU A 409 8.88 -31.42 39.19
N HIS A 410 9.54 -30.78 38.22
CA HIS A 410 10.83 -31.23 37.68
C HIS A 410 11.98 -31.12 38.70
N LEU A 411 11.86 -30.27 39.73
CA LEU A 411 12.81 -30.21 40.82
C LEU A 411 12.79 -31.45 41.71
N LYS A 412 11.75 -32.30 41.61
CA LYS A 412 11.60 -33.55 42.44
C LYS A 412 11.76 -33.30 43.93
N LEU A 413 11.21 -32.22 44.43
CA LEU A 413 11.21 -31.90 45.85
C LEU A 413 10.29 -32.85 46.59
N GLU A 414 10.81 -33.53 47.67
CA GLU A 414 10.10 -34.61 48.35
C GLU A 414 8.82 -34.18 49.10
N ASP A 415 8.64 -32.87 49.38
CA ASP A 415 7.54 -32.36 50.23
C ASP A 415 6.71 -31.23 49.55
N VAL A 416 6.82 -31.01 48.24
CA VAL A 416 6.07 -29.97 47.51
C VAL A 416 5.18 -30.61 46.46
N SER A 417 3.88 -30.45 46.60
CA SER A 417 2.92 -30.89 45.57
C SER A 417 2.60 -29.74 44.60
N PRO A 418 2.13 -30.03 43.36
CA PRO A 418 1.64 -29.03 42.42
C PRO A 418 0.56 -28.10 43.01
N GLU A 419 -0.23 -28.60 43.96
CA GLU A 419 -1.27 -27.83 44.64
C GLU A 419 -0.71 -26.73 45.58
N ASP A 420 0.56 -26.83 45.96
CA ASP A 420 1.22 -25.87 46.84
C ASP A 420 1.91 -24.72 46.09
N VAL A 421 1.91 -24.75 44.75
CA VAL A 421 2.63 -23.78 43.89
C VAL A 421 2.13 -22.35 44.08
N SER A 422 0.84 -22.15 44.36
CA SER A 422 0.26 -20.84 44.67
C SER A 422 0.90 -20.13 45.89
N SER A 423 1.64 -20.90 46.73
CA SER A 423 2.38 -20.38 47.89
C SER A 423 3.84 -20.00 47.58
N CYS A 424 4.31 -20.24 46.36
CA CYS A 424 5.61 -19.76 45.89
C CYS A 424 5.62 -18.24 45.77
N VAL A 425 6.80 -17.66 45.93
CA VAL A 425 7.03 -16.23 45.71
C VAL A 425 8.21 -16.08 44.75
N ILE A 426 8.01 -15.39 43.63
CA ILE A 426 9.09 -15.09 42.69
C ILE A 426 9.44 -13.61 42.79
N SER A 427 10.72 -13.32 42.99
CA SER A 427 11.25 -11.95 43.03
C SER A 427 12.36 -11.78 41.99
N TYR A 428 12.29 -10.73 41.21
CA TYR A 428 13.28 -10.38 40.17
C TYR A 428 13.27 -8.89 39.87
N THR A 429 14.34 -8.43 39.23
CA THR A 429 14.43 -7.08 38.67
C THR A 429 14.43 -7.21 37.13
N ASP A 430 13.51 -6.54 36.46
CA ASP A 430 13.40 -6.60 34.97
C ASP A 430 14.62 -5.95 34.25
N ALA A 431 14.66 -6.07 32.94
CA ALA A 431 15.71 -5.48 32.12
C ALA A 431 15.77 -3.93 32.20
N TYR A 432 14.69 -3.31 32.67
CA TYR A 432 14.55 -1.84 32.81
C TYR A 432 14.87 -1.36 34.24
N GLY A 433 15.17 -2.28 35.17
CA GLY A 433 15.51 -1.97 36.55
C GLY A 433 14.30 -1.84 37.47
N ASN A 434 13.12 -2.36 37.09
CA ASN A 434 11.96 -2.42 37.97
C ASN A 434 11.96 -3.72 38.77
N ASP A 435 11.67 -3.62 40.08
CA ASP A 435 11.59 -4.78 40.98
C ASP A 435 10.17 -5.35 40.97
N PHE A 436 10.06 -6.66 40.74
CA PHE A 436 8.81 -7.42 40.78
C PHE A 436 8.84 -8.48 41.89
N THR A 437 7.69 -8.69 42.51
CA THR A 437 7.44 -9.80 43.44
C THR A 437 6.07 -10.37 43.10
N LEU A 438 6.05 -11.58 42.54
CA LEU A 438 4.87 -12.27 42.06
C LEU A 438 4.43 -13.36 43.04
N THR A 439 3.13 -13.46 43.29
CA THR A 439 2.51 -14.39 44.24
C THR A 439 1.15 -14.86 43.75
N GLY A 440 0.73 -16.07 44.12
CA GLY A 440 -0.60 -16.59 43.82
C GLY A 440 -0.89 -16.61 42.32
N ASP A 441 -2.00 -15.99 41.89
CA ASP A 441 -2.42 -15.97 40.49
C ASP A 441 -1.46 -15.21 39.56
N GLU A 442 -0.61 -14.33 40.11
CA GLU A 442 0.41 -13.60 39.31
C GLU A 442 1.53 -14.53 38.81
N LEU A 443 1.65 -15.74 39.36
CA LEU A 443 2.60 -16.75 38.90
C LEU A 443 2.15 -17.45 37.61
N ASN A 444 0.88 -17.36 37.27
CA ASN A 444 0.34 -17.96 36.04
C ASN A 444 0.97 -17.29 34.80
N GLY A 445 1.49 -18.13 33.91
CA GLY A 445 2.15 -17.66 32.68
C GLY A 445 3.59 -17.17 32.86
N VAL A 446 4.14 -17.23 34.09
CA VAL A 446 5.57 -16.99 34.32
C VAL A 446 6.37 -18.22 33.90
N LEU A 447 7.25 -18.04 32.90
CA LEU A 447 8.11 -19.10 32.39
C LEU A 447 9.50 -19.02 33.04
N ILE A 448 9.98 -20.15 33.51
CA ILE A 448 11.30 -20.31 34.14
C ILE A 448 12.13 -21.29 33.32
N TRP A 449 13.42 -21.01 33.12
CA TRP A 449 14.33 -21.97 32.51
C TRP A 449 14.29 -23.31 33.27
N ASP A 450 13.99 -24.38 32.54
CA ASP A 450 13.79 -25.70 33.15
C ASP A 450 15.11 -26.47 33.27
N GLU A 451 15.76 -26.33 34.42
CA GLU A 451 17.01 -27.03 34.70
C GLU A 451 16.84 -28.56 34.80
N GLY A 452 15.60 -29.06 34.97
CA GLY A 452 15.31 -30.49 35.12
C GLY A 452 15.43 -31.26 33.82
N ILE A 453 15.16 -30.62 32.68
CA ILE A 453 15.17 -31.23 31.35
C ILE A 453 16.10 -30.54 30.36
N ALA A 454 16.57 -29.34 30.66
CA ALA A 454 17.37 -28.54 29.74
C ALA A 454 18.72 -29.23 29.40
N PRO A 455 19.10 -29.28 28.11
CA PRO A 455 20.42 -29.76 27.75
C PRO A 455 21.50 -28.76 28.16
N LEU A 456 22.73 -29.27 28.27
CA LEU A 456 23.92 -28.53 28.66
C LEU A 456 24.95 -28.49 27.53
N GLY A 457 25.90 -27.57 27.60
CA GLY A 457 27.07 -27.55 26.73
C GLY A 457 27.95 -28.76 26.91
N MET A 458 28.82 -29.04 25.94
CA MET A 458 29.88 -30.06 25.99
C MET A 458 31.21 -29.48 26.48
N ASP A 459 31.27 -28.19 26.75
CA ASP A 459 32.45 -27.52 27.29
C ASP A 459 32.81 -28.07 28.71
N GLU A 460 33.99 -27.75 29.20
CA GLU A 460 34.46 -28.22 30.51
C GLU A 460 33.53 -27.83 31.69
N ASN A 461 32.82 -26.70 31.52
CA ASN A 461 31.90 -26.19 32.53
C ASN A 461 30.46 -26.69 32.34
N GLN A 462 30.16 -27.41 31.25
CA GLN A 462 28.82 -27.81 30.85
C GLN A 462 27.86 -26.60 30.89
N THR A 463 28.22 -25.53 30.19
CA THR A 463 27.54 -24.23 30.25
C THR A 463 26.03 -24.41 30.02
N PRO A 464 25.19 -23.98 30.97
CA PRO A 464 23.74 -24.10 30.88
C PRO A 464 23.11 -22.85 30.22
N ARG A 465 21.85 -22.94 29.80
CA ARG A 465 21.00 -21.85 29.36
C ARG A 465 21.40 -21.16 28.05
N GLU A 466 22.40 -21.69 27.36
CA GLU A 466 22.74 -21.16 26.04
C GLU A 466 21.67 -21.57 25.04
N ALA A 467 21.43 -20.68 24.07
CA ALA A 467 20.57 -20.92 22.92
C ALA A 467 21.37 -20.65 21.64
N LEU A 468 20.85 -21.00 20.49
CA LEU A 468 21.53 -20.71 19.22
C LEU A 468 21.36 -19.24 18.81
N PHE A 469 20.17 -18.69 19.06
CA PHE A 469 19.81 -17.33 18.67
C PHE A 469 19.54 -16.46 19.90
N ASN A 470 20.04 -15.24 19.87
CA ASN A 470 19.81 -14.23 20.91
C ASN A 470 19.13 -12.99 20.31
N ARG A 471 18.56 -12.19 21.18
CA ARG A 471 18.14 -10.81 20.86
C ARG A 471 19.33 -9.87 21.08
N LYS A 472 19.55 -8.91 20.17
CA LYS A 472 20.69 -7.97 20.23
C LYS A 472 20.66 -7.06 21.48
N GLY A 473 19.47 -6.66 21.90
CA GLY A 473 19.27 -5.67 22.96
C GLY A 473 18.83 -6.22 24.30
N MET A 474 18.52 -7.53 24.40
CA MET A 474 17.88 -8.07 25.60
C MET A 474 18.26 -9.54 25.84
N ASP A 475 18.62 -9.85 27.07
CA ASP A 475 18.93 -11.22 27.46
C ASP A 475 17.68 -12.11 27.46
N ARG A 476 17.83 -13.38 27.08
CA ARG A 476 16.75 -14.36 27.09
C ARG A 476 16.18 -14.60 28.49
N TYR A 477 17.03 -14.52 29.51
CA TYR A 477 16.65 -14.79 30.90
C TYR A 477 17.06 -13.65 31.82
N ILE A 478 16.19 -13.42 32.82
CA ILE A 478 16.42 -12.50 33.94
C ILE A 478 16.72 -13.33 35.18
N GLU A 479 17.75 -12.96 35.94
CA GLU A 479 18.02 -13.61 37.22
C GLU A 479 16.98 -13.22 38.26
N GLY A 480 16.40 -14.21 38.93
CA GLY A 480 15.44 -14.02 40.00
C GLY A 480 15.64 -15.06 41.14
N THR A 481 14.76 -14.99 42.11
CA THR A 481 14.73 -15.93 43.25
C THR A 481 13.31 -16.45 43.42
N ILE A 482 13.14 -17.76 43.50
CA ILE A 482 11.90 -18.39 43.93
C ILE A 482 12.00 -18.80 45.38
N GLN A 483 11.04 -18.40 46.19
CA GLN A 483 10.84 -18.93 47.52
C GLN A 483 9.81 -20.05 47.43
N LEU A 484 10.22 -21.27 47.81
CA LEU A 484 9.39 -22.46 47.76
C LEU A 484 8.49 -22.56 48.99
N PRO A 485 7.42 -23.39 48.97
CA PRO A 485 6.49 -23.54 50.09
C PRO A 485 7.15 -24.00 51.41
N ASP A 486 8.27 -24.72 51.35
CA ASP A 486 9.07 -25.14 52.50
C ASP A 486 9.90 -24.00 53.12
N GLY A 487 9.85 -22.79 52.52
CA GLY A 487 10.62 -21.61 52.93
C GLY A 487 12.05 -21.58 52.40
N SER A 488 12.47 -22.54 51.58
CA SER A 488 13.77 -22.50 50.92
C SER A 488 13.77 -21.50 49.77
N GLU A 489 14.90 -20.83 49.57
CA GLU A 489 15.10 -19.91 48.44
C GLU A 489 16.02 -20.56 47.42
N LYS A 490 15.65 -20.42 46.14
CA LYS A 490 16.43 -20.91 45.01
C LYS A 490 16.59 -19.83 43.96
N LYS A 491 17.79 -19.72 43.40
CA LYS A 491 18.04 -18.87 42.26
C LYS A 491 17.37 -19.47 41.01
N VAL A 492 16.61 -18.68 40.30
CA VAL A 492 15.91 -19.07 39.07
C VAL A 492 16.24 -18.10 37.95
N TYR A 493 15.96 -18.51 36.71
CA TYR A 493 16.16 -17.74 35.50
C TYR A 493 14.82 -17.62 34.80
N ILE A 494 14.22 -16.46 34.93
CA ILE A 494 12.89 -16.16 34.43
C ILE A 494 13.03 -15.80 32.94
N TYR A 495 12.21 -16.41 32.10
CA TYR A 495 12.18 -16.10 30.69
C TYR A 495 11.69 -14.67 30.50
N ASN A 496 12.50 -13.87 29.81
CA ASN A 496 12.17 -12.50 29.48
C ASN A 496 11.23 -12.50 28.27
N GLN A 497 9.94 -12.43 28.57
CA GLN A 497 8.87 -12.54 27.56
C GLN A 497 8.93 -11.40 26.53
N GLU A 498 8.44 -11.67 25.35
CA GLU A 498 8.34 -10.71 24.25
C GLU A 498 7.18 -9.75 24.51
N ASP A 499 7.42 -8.44 24.44
CA ASP A 499 6.41 -7.39 24.52
C ASP A 499 6.20 -6.77 23.13
N PRO A 500 5.02 -6.94 22.50
CA PRO A 500 4.73 -6.32 21.19
C PRO A 500 4.91 -4.79 21.13
N LYS A 501 4.97 -4.13 22.29
CA LYS A 501 5.19 -2.68 22.39
C LYS A 501 6.68 -2.30 22.40
N ASP A 502 7.57 -3.26 22.55
CA ASP A 502 9.01 -3.06 22.63
C ASP A 502 9.76 -3.96 21.64
N ASN A 503 10.12 -3.43 20.48
CA ASN A 503 10.82 -4.17 19.43
C ASN A 503 12.14 -4.81 19.91
N TYR A 504 12.83 -4.23 20.90
CA TYR A 504 14.08 -4.81 21.45
C TYR A 504 13.84 -6.10 22.23
N SER A 505 12.61 -6.32 22.70
CA SER A 505 12.22 -7.55 23.38
C SER A 505 11.86 -8.69 22.42
N LEU A 506 11.66 -8.40 21.13
CA LEU A 506 11.15 -9.35 20.14
C LEU A 506 12.27 -10.14 19.45
N PHE A 507 11.98 -11.39 19.07
CA PHE A 507 12.77 -12.14 18.08
C PHE A 507 12.29 -11.78 16.67
N THR A 508 12.49 -10.53 16.27
CA THR A 508 12.15 -9.99 14.94
C THR A 508 13.38 -9.72 14.11
N LEU A 509 13.25 -9.71 12.78
CA LEU A 509 14.34 -9.39 11.85
C LEU A 509 14.91 -7.98 12.13
N GLY A 510 16.23 -7.94 12.30
CA GLY A 510 16.96 -6.75 12.75
C GLY A 510 17.39 -6.81 14.22
N GLU A 511 16.67 -7.53 15.08
CA GLU A 511 16.99 -7.69 16.52
C GLU A 511 17.54 -9.09 16.86
N ILE A 512 17.57 -10.02 15.92
CA ILE A 512 18.11 -11.38 16.11
C ILE A 512 19.61 -11.40 15.79
N GLU A 513 20.37 -12.14 16.59
CA GLU A 513 21.76 -12.49 16.30
C GLU A 513 22.06 -13.93 16.71
N ILE A 514 23.11 -14.52 16.14
CA ILE A 514 23.63 -15.78 16.68
C ILE A 514 24.31 -15.51 18.03
N ASN A 515 24.04 -16.37 19.00
CA ASN A 515 24.58 -16.26 20.36
C ASN A 515 26.10 -16.05 20.34
N PRO A 516 26.62 -14.90 20.81
CA PRO A 516 28.05 -14.60 20.79
C PRO A 516 28.91 -15.57 21.60
N GLU A 517 28.33 -16.20 22.63
CA GLU A 517 29.07 -17.19 23.46
C GLU A 517 29.23 -18.52 22.72
N VAL A 518 28.23 -18.94 21.94
CA VAL A 518 28.28 -20.12 21.08
C VAL A 518 29.22 -19.88 19.88
N LEU A 519 29.25 -18.66 19.33
CA LEU A 519 30.20 -18.27 18.28
C LEU A 519 31.66 -18.30 18.75
N LYS A 520 31.94 -17.96 20.01
CA LYS A 520 33.30 -18.03 20.58
C LYS A 520 33.73 -19.45 20.84
N ASP A 521 32.80 -20.31 21.23
CA ASP A 521 33.07 -21.70 21.58
C ASP A 521 31.87 -22.58 21.21
N TYR A 522 31.97 -23.27 20.07
CA TYR A 522 30.92 -24.16 19.54
C TYR A 522 30.58 -25.33 20.49
N SER A 523 31.45 -25.66 21.48
CA SER A 523 31.16 -26.68 22.45
C SER A 523 30.08 -26.27 23.45
N LYS A 524 29.81 -24.96 23.58
CA LYS A 524 28.72 -24.43 24.45
C LYS A 524 27.33 -24.67 23.87
N LEU A 525 27.20 -25.04 22.58
CA LEU A 525 25.89 -25.39 22.02
C LEU A 525 25.26 -26.53 22.82
N PRO A 526 24.09 -26.34 23.48
CA PRO A 526 23.58 -27.29 24.46
C PRO A 526 22.94 -28.51 23.79
N LEU A 527 23.71 -29.56 23.61
CA LEU A 527 23.29 -30.83 23.02
C LEU A 527 23.52 -32.02 23.98
N ASN A 528 23.93 -31.76 25.22
CA ASN A 528 24.19 -32.79 26.19
C ASN A 528 23.02 -32.88 27.17
N GLY A 529 22.34 -34.02 27.20
CA GLY A 529 21.20 -34.22 28.09
C GLY A 529 21.59 -34.10 29.58
N ASN A 530 20.64 -33.66 30.39
CA ASN A 530 20.85 -33.42 31.83
C ASN A 530 21.31 -34.65 32.63
N GLU A 531 21.00 -35.86 32.17
CA GLU A 531 21.48 -37.13 32.77
C GLU A 531 23.00 -37.35 32.61
N TYR A 532 23.68 -36.56 31.76
CA TYR A 532 25.12 -36.59 31.55
C TYR A 532 25.89 -35.52 32.34
N VAL A 533 25.26 -34.92 33.35
CA VAL A 533 25.92 -33.94 34.22
C VAL A 533 27.19 -34.54 34.83
N GLY A 534 28.31 -33.83 34.68
CA GLY A 534 29.63 -34.28 35.16
C GLY A 534 30.37 -35.21 34.17
N LEU A 535 29.78 -35.61 33.07
CA LEU A 535 30.42 -36.40 32.03
C LEU A 535 30.86 -35.49 30.85
N ILE A 536 32.04 -34.91 30.95
CA ILE A 536 32.58 -34.02 29.94
C ILE A 536 32.71 -34.76 28.59
N GLY A 537 32.22 -34.13 27.52
CA GLY A 537 32.25 -34.68 26.17
C GLY A 537 31.17 -35.73 25.88
N ALA A 538 30.22 -35.97 26.79
CA ALA A 538 29.03 -36.75 26.50
C ALA A 538 28.07 -35.95 25.57
N TYR A 539 27.24 -36.66 24.83
CA TYR A 539 26.23 -36.05 23.95
C TYR A 539 24.92 -36.84 24.03
N ASP A 540 23.83 -36.15 23.70
CA ASP A 540 22.48 -36.73 23.66
C ASP A 540 21.87 -36.62 22.27
N VAL A 541 21.67 -37.77 21.65
CA VAL A 541 21.00 -37.85 20.32
C VAL A 541 19.53 -37.41 20.40
N ARG A 542 18.89 -37.49 21.58
CA ARG A 542 17.48 -37.10 21.78
C ARG A 542 17.26 -35.62 21.57
N THR A 543 18.16 -34.77 22.10
CA THR A 543 18.09 -33.31 21.88
C THR A 543 18.22 -32.99 20.38
N CYS A 544 19.17 -33.64 19.70
CA CYS A 544 19.33 -33.49 18.26
C CYS A 544 18.10 -33.97 17.47
N ASN A 545 17.49 -35.10 17.88
CA ASN A 545 16.27 -35.60 17.22
C ASN A 545 15.09 -34.64 17.43
N LYS A 546 14.94 -34.03 18.61
CA LYS A 546 13.91 -33.01 18.85
C LYS A 546 14.05 -31.81 17.88
N LEU A 547 15.30 -31.41 17.55
CA LEU A 547 15.54 -30.36 16.56
C LEU A 547 15.07 -30.76 15.16
N LEU A 548 15.24 -32.06 14.77
CA LEU A 548 14.69 -32.56 13.51
C LEU A 548 13.16 -32.64 13.55
N ASP A 549 12.60 -33.15 14.64
CA ASP A 549 11.15 -33.29 14.81
C ASP A 549 10.44 -31.93 14.70
N ILE A 550 11.01 -30.86 15.27
CA ILE A 550 10.48 -29.49 15.15
C ILE A 550 10.48 -29.01 13.71
N TRP A 551 11.54 -29.31 12.97
CA TRP A 551 11.62 -28.89 11.57
C TRP A 551 10.54 -29.53 10.68
N GLU A 552 10.16 -30.76 10.98
CA GLU A 552 9.12 -31.51 10.28
C GLU A 552 7.71 -31.23 10.82
N SER A 553 7.61 -30.61 12.02
CA SER A 553 6.34 -30.34 12.67
C SER A 553 5.58 -29.20 12.00
N GLU A 554 4.27 -29.34 11.90
CA GLU A 554 3.37 -28.30 11.38
C GLU A 554 3.05 -27.29 12.49
N LEU A 555 3.93 -26.31 12.70
CA LEU A 555 3.88 -25.37 13.84
C LEU A 555 3.36 -23.99 13.46
N VAL A 556 3.42 -23.61 12.19
CA VAL A 556 3.25 -22.20 11.76
C VAL A 556 2.07 -22.02 10.83
N LEU A 557 1.25 -21.01 11.11
CA LEU A 557 0.18 -20.53 10.24
C LEU A 557 0.71 -19.39 9.38
N LEU A 558 0.56 -19.48 8.06
CA LEU A 558 0.96 -18.43 7.12
C LEU A 558 0.06 -17.20 7.22
N ASP A 559 -1.22 -17.43 7.39
CA ASP A 559 -2.26 -16.43 7.37
C ASP A 559 -3.36 -16.86 8.35
N PRO A 560 -3.90 -15.98 9.18
CA PRO A 560 -4.96 -16.33 10.14
C PRO A 560 -6.26 -16.81 9.46
N ASN A 561 -6.41 -16.58 8.15
CA ASN A 561 -7.55 -17.11 7.38
C ASN A 561 -7.31 -18.54 6.89
N THR A 562 -6.09 -19.05 6.90
CA THR A 562 -5.76 -20.43 6.58
C THR A 562 -5.79 -21.26 7.87
N LEU A 563 -6.61 -22.31 7.92
CA LEU A 563 -6.74 -23.17 9.11
C LEU A 563 -5.67 -24.27 9.18
N THR A 564 -4.77 -24.34 8.20
CA THR A 564 -3.74 -25.38 8.11
C THR A 564 -2.39 -24.83 8.54
N THR A 565 -1.82 -25.43 9.58
CA THR A 565 -0.43 -25.24 9.96
C THR A 565 0.52 -25.88 8.95
N SER A 566 1.71 -25.36 8.84
CA SER A 566 2.76 -25.83 7.92
C SER A 566 4.08 -25.98 8.65
N ASN A 567 4.95 -26.88 8.15
CA ASN A 567 6.35 -26.86 8.53
C ASN A 567 7.07 -25.68 7.88
N PHE A 568 8.28 -25.36 8.31
CA PHE A 568 9.01 -24.17 7.85
C PHE A 568 9.26 -24.14 6.34
N LYS A 569 9.53 -25.30 5.73
CA LYS A 569 9.76 -25.40 4.28
C LYS A 569 8.48 -25.18 3.48
N ASP A 570 7.39 -25.82 3.91
CA ASP A 570 6.09 -25.67 3.24
C ASP A 570 5.50 -24.29 3.47
N TYR A 571 5.74 -23.70 4.64
CA TYR A 571 5.41 -22.30 4.90
C TYR A 571 6.07 -21.36 3.87
N TYR A 572 7.41 -21.48 3.70
CA TYR A 572 8.13 -20.64 2.76
C TYR A 572 7.65 -20.86 1.31
N ASN A 573 7.43 -22.10 0.91
CA ASN A 573 6.89 -22.40 -0.42
C ASN A 573 5.51 -21.76 -0.61
N SER A 574 4.61 -21.90 0.36
CA SER A 574 3.26 -21.31 0.31
C SER A 574 3.30 -19.77 0.35
N PHE A 575 4.25 -19.20 1.09
CA PHE A 575 4.48 -17.75 1.12
C PHE A 575 4.85 -17.22 -0.28
N ILE A 576 5.82 -17.84 -0.96
CA ILE A 576 6.23 -17.45 -2.31
C ILE A 576 5.12 -17.72 -3.34
N GLU A 577 4.38 -18.84 -3.21
CA GLU A 577 3.26 -19.15 -4.08
C GLU A 577 2.13 -18.11 -3.94
N ASN A 578 1.78 -17.71 -2.72
CA ASN A 578 0.77 -16.69 -2.49
C ASN A 578 1.18 -15.32 -3.02
N LEU A 579 2.47 -14.97 -2.89
CA LEU A 579 3.04 -13.76 -3.48
C LEU A 579 2.87 -13.76 -5.00
N ALA A 580 3.26 -14.84 -5.66
CA ALA A 580 3.14 -14.98 -7.12
C ALA A 580 1.67 -15.00 -7.61
N ILE A 581 0.76 -15.68 -6.88
CA ILE A 581 -0.68 -15.68 -7.21
C ILE A 581 -1.26 -14.27 -7.11
N ARG A 582 -0.95 -13.56 -6.03
CA ARG A 582 -1.40 -12.17 -5.85
C ARG A 582 -0.85 -11.25 -6.94
N GLY A 583 0.44 -11.41 -7.28
CA GLY A 583 1.07 -10.68 -8.39
C GLY A 583 0.37 -10.92 -9.72
N GLU A 584 0.06 -12.20 -10.05
CA GLU A 584 -0.69 -12.54 -11.25
C GLU A 584 -2.12 -11.96 -11.26
N GLU A 585 -2.81 -12.00 -10.12
CA GLU A 585 -4.15 -11.41 -9.99
C GLU A 585 -4.12 -9.89 -10.23
N ILE A 586 -3.22 -9.16 -9.58
CA ILE A 586 -3.08 -7.70 -9.74
C ILE A 586 -2.67 -7.37 -11.17
N TYR A 587 -1.73 -8.11 -11.77
CA TYR A 587 -1.32 -7.95 -13.17
C TYR A 587 -2.50 -8.13 -14.13
N ASN A 588 -3.31 -9.16 -13.91
CA ASN A 588 -4.49 -9.40 -14.74
C ASN A 588 -5.53 -8.27 -14.61
N ILE A 589 -5.72 -7.75 -13.41
CA ILE A 589 -6.63 -6.61 -13.18
C ILE A 589 -6.08 -5.35 -13.86
N SER A 590 -4.80 -4.99 -13.64
CA SER A 590 -4.14 -3.84 -14.28
C SER A 590 -4.21 -3.92 -15.80
N THR A 591 -3.84 -5.06 -16.40
CA THR A 591 -3.91 -5.28 -17.85
C THR A 591 -5.34 -5.17 -18.41
N ASN A 592 -6.33 -5.67 -17.68
CA ASN A 592 -7.73 -5.54 -18.12
C ASN A 592 -8.22 -4.09 -18.01
N GLN A 593 -7.75 -3.38 -16.99
CA GLN A 593 -8.07 -1.97 -16.78
C GLN A 593 -7.43 -1.09 -17.87
N GLU A 594 -6.17 -1.36 -18.24
CA GLU A 594 -5.49 -0.71 -19.37
C GLU A 594 -6.29 -0.88 -20.66
N LYS A 595 -6.73 -2.09 -20.99
CA LYS A 595 -7.58 -2.34 -22.17
C LYS A 595 -8.91 -1.58 -22.10
N MET A 596 -9.51 -1.44 -20.93
CA MET A 596 -10.75 -0.67 -20.75
C MET A 596 -10.50 0.82 -20.98
N VAL A 597 -9.42 1.36 -20.43
CA VAL A 597 -9.00 2.76 -20.67
C VAL A 597 -8.76 3.00 -22.16
N ASP A 598 -8.04 2.11 -22.84
CA ASP A 598 -7.78 2.19 -24.28
C ASP A 598 -9.06 2.17 -25.13
N GLN A 599 -10.05 1.34 -24.77
CA GLN A 599 -11.34 1.28 -25.45
C GLN A 599 -12.12 2.59 -25.29
N ILE A 600 -12.13 3.15 -24.08
CA ILE A 600 -12.79 4.43 -23.81
C ILE A 600 -12.05 5.56 -24.53
N ASP A 601 -10.72 5.58 -24.49
CA ASP A 601 -9.94 6.58 -25.20
C ASP A 601 -10.13 6.47 -26.72
N THR A 602 -10.14 5.27 -27.29
CA THR A 602 -10.47 5.05 -28.71
C THR A 602 -11.86 5.61 -29.03
N SER A 603 -12.85 5.39 -28.16
CA SER A 603 -14.19 5.94 -28.35
C SER A 603 -14.21 7.48 -28.25
N ARG A 604 -13.41 8.03 -27.34
CA ARG A 604 -13.20 9.46 -27.15
C ARG A 604 -12.50 10.07 -28.39
N GLN A 605 -11.41 9.44 -28.86
CA GLN A 605 -10.67 9.90 -30.05
C GLN A 605 -11.52 9.88 -31.34
N ASN A 606 -12.45 8.95 -31.47
CA ASN A 606 -13.42 8.96 -32.57
C ASN A 606 -14.31 10.22 -32.59
N VAL A 607 -14.51 10.85 -31.43
CA VAL A 607 -15.30 12.10 -31.32
C VAL A 607 -14.42 13.35 -31.41
N ILE A 608 -13.32 13.38 -30.62
CA ILE A 608 -12.48 14.56 -30.44
C ILE A 608 -11.30 14.62 -31.40
N GLY A 609 -10.88 13.48 -31.94
CA GLY A 609 -9.68 13.35 -32.73
C GLY A 609 -9.80 14.05 -34.11
N VAL A 610 -8.66 14.41 -34.63
CA VAL A 610 -8.53 15.01 -35.95
C VAL A 610 -8.28 13.91 -36.98
N SER A 611 -9.22 13.71 -37.93
CA SER A 611 -9.01 12.86 -39.10
C SER A 611 -8.38 13.70 -40.22
N SER A 612 -7.15 13.43 -40.62
CA SER A 612 -6.46 14.14 -41.71
C SER A 612 -7.25 14.11 -43.02
N ASP A 613 -7.88 12.96 -43.33
CA ASP A 613 -8.66 12.80 -44.58
C ASP A 613 -9.93 13.65 -44.55
N ASP A 614 -10.63 13.71 -43.40
CA ASP A 614 -11.82 14.54 -43.23
C ASP A 614 -11.47 16.03 -43.28
N GLU A 615 -10.38 16.43 -42.62
CA GLU A 615 -9.95 17.84 -42.65
C GLU A 615 -9.46 18.27 -44.04
N LEU A 616 -8.74 17.42 -44.79
CA LEU A 616 -8.38 17.68 -46.16
C LEU A 616 -9.63 17.83 -47.06
N THR A 617 -10.63 16.97 -46.86
CA THR A 617 -11.92 17.07 -47.58
C THR A 617 -12.63 18.37 -47.23
N ASN A 618 -12.68 18.74 -45.94
CA ASN A 618 -13.25 20.02 -45.51
C ASN A 618 -12.48 21.22 -46.07
N MET A 619 -11.16 21.17 -46.13
CA MET A 619 -10.31 22.21 -46.70
C MET A 619 -10.65 22.43 -48.17
N ILE A 620 -10.76 21.36 -48.98
CA ILE A 620 -11.15 21.43 -50.39
C ILE A 620 -12.56 22.05 -50.54
N LYS A 621 -13.51 21.61 -49.71
CA LYS A 621 -14.88 22.16 -49.70
C LYS A 621 -14.89 23.67 -49.41
N PHE A 622 -14.17 24.13 -48.40
CA PHE A 622 -14.10 25.54 -48.03
C PHE A 622 -13.30 26.36 -49.04
N GLN A 623 -12.26 25.80 -49.68
CA GLN A 623 -11.56 26.43 -50.80
C GLN A 623 -12.49 26.64 -52.02
N HIS A 624 -13.31 25.64 -52.35
CA HIS A 624 -14.31 25.79 -53.42
C HIS A 624 -15.35 26.86 -53.08
N ALA A 625 -15.84 26.91 -51.83
CA ALA A 625 -16.76 27.94 -51.36
C ALA A 625 -16.12 29.34 -51.43
N TYR A 626 -14.86 29.47 -51.00
CA TYR A 626 -14.10 30.73 -51.12
C TYR A 626 -13.99 31.20 -52.59
N ASN A 627 -13.56 30.31 -53.49
CA ASN A 627 -13.42 30.63 -54.91
C ASN A 627 -14.75 30.99 -55.53
N ALA A 628 -15.87 30.34 -55.18
CA ALA A 628 -17.20 30.68 -55.67
C ALA A 628 -17.65 32.08 -55.22
N ASN A 629 -17.45 32.40 -53.93
CA ASN A 629 -17.74 33.72 -53.37
C ASN A 629 -16.83 34.81 -53.97
N ALA A 630 -15.54 34.53 -54.23
CA ALA A 630 -14.63 35.46 -54.89
C ALA A 630 -15.09 35.81 -56.34
N ARG A 631 -15.50 34.78 -57.13
CA ARG A 631 -16.09 34.99 -58.46
C ARG A 631 -17.37 35.80 -58.37
N TYR A 632 -18.26 35.52 -57.42
CA TYR A 632 -19.47 36.26 -57.17
C TYR A 632 -19.20 37.75 -56.88
N VAL A 633 -18.26 38.05 -55.97
CA VAL A 633 -17.83 39.41 -55.63
C VAL A 633 -17.27 40.13 -56.87
N ASN A 634 -16.42 39.45 -57.67
CA ASN A 634 -15.91 40.04 -58.95
C ASN A 634 -17.01 40.39 -59.92
N VAL A 635 -18.01 39.51 -60.11
CA VAL A 635 -19.15 39.80 -61.02
C VAL A 635 -19.96 41.01 -60.54
N ILE A 636 -20.23 41.09 -59.24
CA ILE A 636 -20.92 42.23 -58.61
C ILE A 636 -20.10 43.53 -58.77
N SER A 637 -18.76 43.43 -58.54
CA SER A 637 -17.84 44.57 -58.72
C SER A 637 -17.87 45.11 -60.18
N GLN A 638 -17.82 44.24 -61.21
CA GLN A 638 -17.93 44.58 -62.57
C GLN A 638 -19.30 45.23 -62.94
N MET A 639 -20.39 44.71 -62.35
CA MET A 639 -21.70 45.30 -62.47
C MET A 639 -21.79 46.72 -61.87
N LEU A 640 -21.16 46.91 -60.68
CA LEU A 640 -21.08 48.22 -60.04
C LEU A 640 -20.24 49.21 -60.87
N GLU A 641 -19.10 48.80 -61.39
CA GLU A 641 -18.20 49.59 -62.24
C GLU A 641 -18.96 50.04 -63.50
N HIS A 642 -19.63 49.10 -64.16
CA HIS A 642 -20.42 49.43 -65.38
C HIS A 642 -21.58 50.42 -65.13
N ILE A 643 -22.20 50.34 -63.91
CA ILE A 643 -23.27 51.31 -63.57
C ILE A 643 -22.66 52.69 -63.28
N ILE A 644 -21.50 52.75 -62.60
CA ILE A 644 -20.81 54.02 -62.31
C ILE A 644 -20.33 54.69 -63.62
N GLU A 645 -19.75 53.95 -64.55
CA GLU A 645 -19.32 54.46 -65.83
C GLU A 645 -20.47 54.99 -66.72
N ARG A 646 -21.67 54.42 -66.53
CA ARG A 646 -22.85 54.88 -67.30
C ARG A 646 -23.62 56.03 -66.64
N LEU A 647 -23.44 56.27 -65.37
CA LEU A 647 -24.10 57.31 -64.57
C LEU A 647 -23.22 58.55 -64.35
N GLY A 648 -21.92 58.46 -64.60
CA GLY A 648 -20.94 59.56 -64.60
C GLY A 648 -20.83 60.12 -66.04
#